data_084db0e451124bfaac9ee04a7afcf39c
#
_entry.id   084db0e451124bfaac9ee04a7afcf39c
#
_cell.length_a   1.000
_cell.length_b   1.000
_cell.length_c   1.000
_cell.angle_alpha   90.00
_cell.angle_beta   90.00
_cell.angle_gamma   90.00
#
_symmetry.space_group_name_H-M   'P 1'
#
loop_
_entity.id
_entity.type
_entity.pdbx_description
1 polymer ?
#
loop_
_entity_poly.entity_id
_entity_poly.type
_entity_poly.pdbx_seq_one_letter_code
_entity_poly.pdbx_strand_id
1 'polypeptide(L)'
;MKRSVSFIRAQAEQWSSRLKPLASRLCALARPWLGRGLHHLRHPTRRGILIAIGALPAALMLYVLVLIPFTPGIGDIRKARVDQPARILSADGKLLAEFKPSNREWVPLSQISPHMVDALISTEDHRFYEHHGIDFKRTAGAALHTFSGDRQGGSTITQQLARNLYPDEIGRAPTLTRKIKEAITAFKIEAVYSKPQILETYLNTVPFLYNAFGIEMAARTYFGVSADQLTVLQAATLTGMLKGNAYYNPVINPERALARRNTVLGQMVKYGKLTDAQYATLSKKPLRLDFERQTEPPGPAPHFAQQLRKWLIAWADRNDYNIYSDGLVVRTTIDSRLQAMATAALKQHANQLQGSANVAWSGRDGCTTGNDVFKTFMRETPDYKSARDGGASDEDALKKLATDRTFMRGLCKDKTTVQAGFLAIDPRNGQIKAWVGSRDFAGEPFDHVQQARRQPGSTFKAFVYGAAFADGAKPTDTIVDQAVEMPLEGGEIWRPNDDVPPSNKPMTLRDALAFSRNRITAQVMQAVGPDKVARLARAMGVRDSELKPVPSLALGTSPVTLKEMVSAYSTIANDGEYLEPRMVTRIEDSKGEVLAEFASASPERALSPSADRTLLDTMRDVVNRGTGASIRTRFGIRADVAGKTGTTQDNADGWFILMDPQLVAGAWVGFDDGRVTLQAEGARSALPIVGDFFQRALRARIVDPRARFDTEVQPGAFETFRDRLKTWMDVLFASKTPAVAPRAPAHAPASRAGGPVVAPTPAPAEPTEVPPSSGVAPAGAAAASGRRPRHRARRRLPCRRISRACSASRRCWGLPVAVALRWRSPRIRSRRPSRRRIRRKSRCSRRRPRPTIPRPATARARNTPRRRRSRATDPARGAYRSRPRF
;
A
#
# COMPACT_ATOMS: atom_id res chain seq x y z
N MET A 1 3.22 2.12 18.13
CA MET A 1 4.25 3.03 18.63
C MET A 1 3.83 3.94 19.78
N LYS A 2 2.69 4.67 19.76
CA LYS A 2 2.32 5.54 20.90
C LYS A 2 1.87 4.78 22.18
N ARG A 3 1.28 3.58 22.08
CA ARG A 3 0.86 2.78 23.26
C ARG A 3 2.00 1.98 23.91
N SER A 4 2.96 1.50 23.12
CA SER A 4 4.18 0.84 23.67
C SER A 4 5.06 1.83 24.46
N VAL A 5 5.12 3.07 23.99
CA VAL A 5 5.82 4.14 24.72
C VAL A 5 5.07 4.50 26.02
N SER A 6 3.72 4.46 26.05
CA SER A 6 2.94 4.71 27.26
C SER A 6 3.03 3.56 28.26
N PHE A 7 3.09 2.31 27.83
CA PHE A 7 3.27 1.14 28.69
C PHE A 7 4.70 1.11 29.30
N ILE A 8 5.73 1.35 28.49
CA ILE A 8 7.11 1.48 28.95
C ILE A 8 7.26 2.67 29.91
N ARG A 9 6.54 3.77 29.63
CA ARG A 9 6.54 4.94 30.51
C ARG A 9 5.81 4.66 31.81
N ALA A 10 4.68 3.97 31.83
CA ALA A 10 3.96 3.55 33.02
C ALA A 10 4.76 2.54 33.86
N GLN A 11 5.42 1.56 33.22
CA GLN A 11 6.37 0.67 33.92
C GLN A 11 7.59 1.43 34.44
N ALA A 12 8.17 2.32 33.67
CA ALA A 12 9.30 3.15 34.10
C ALA A 12 8.90 4.07 35.28
N GLU A 13 7.70 4.62 35.30
CA GLU A 13 7.15 5.41 36.39
C GLU A 13 6.87 4.57 37.65
N GLN A 14 6.35 3.36 37.48
CA GLN A 14 6.11 2.40 38.55
C GLN A 14 7.42 1.87 39.16
N TRP A 15 8.43 1.64 38.32
CA TRP A 15 9.78 1.30 38.78
C TRP A 15 10.50 2.51 39.42
N SER A 16 10.32 3.71 38.87
CA SER A 16 10.91 4.92 39.43
C SER A 16 10.33 5.25 40.79
N SER A 17 9.05 5.04 41.03
CA SER A 17 8.40 5.24 42.31
C SER A 17 8.84 4.23 43.39
N ARG A 18 9.15 2.98 42.99
CA ARG A 18 9.68 1.95 43.87
C ARG A 18 11.21 2.11 44.15
N LEU A 19 11.94 2.63 43.17
CA LEU A 19 13.40 2.79 43.25
C LEU A 19 13.84 4.12 43.92
N LYS A 20 12.99 5.18 43.80
CA LYS A 20 13.30 6.47 44.47
C LYS A 20 13.55 6.37 45.96
N PRO A 21 12.77 5.65 46.79
CA PRO A 21 13.05 5.52 48.21
C PRO A 21 14.26 4.60 48.48
N LEU A 22 14.57 3.62 47.62
CA LEU A 22 15.79 2.81 47.73
C LEU A 22 17.03 3.62 47.32
N ALA A 23 16.92 4.40 46.24
CA ALA A 23 17.98 5.28 45.77
C ALA A 23 18.30 6.38 46.81
N SER A 24 17.28 6.98 47.42
CA SER A 24 17.48 7.97 48.49
C SER A 24 18.12 7.36 49.75
N ARG A 25 17.74 6.14 50.11
CA ARG A 25 18.40 5.40 51.21
C ARG A 25 19.86 5.02 50.89
N LEU A 26 20.11 4.55 49.67
CA LEU A 26 21.45 4.25 49.15
C LEU A 26 22.33 5.52 49.04
N CYS A 27 21.75 6.64 48.57
CA CYS A 27 22.43 7.94 48.57
C CYS A 27 22.71 8.46 49.96
N ALA A 28 21.80 8.28 50.94
CA ALA A 28 22.02 8.65 52.32
C ALA A 28 23.12 7.80 52.98
N LEU A 29 23.18 6.50 52.71
CA LEU A 29 24.23 5.60 53.12
C LEU A 29 25.60 5.87 52.44
N ALA A 30 25.57 6.29 51.17
CA ALA A 30 26.76 6.57 50.36
C ALA A 30 27.36 7.97 50.64
N ARG A 31 26.56 8.96 51.11
CA ARG A 31 27.05 10.31 51.41
C ARG A 31 28.26 10.36 52.32
N PRO A 32 28.33 9.68 53.49
CA PRO A 32 29.50 9.69 54.35
C PRO A 32 30.72 9.00 53.70
N TRP A 33 30.50 8.00 52.84
CA TRP A 33 31.55 7.32 52.08
C TRP A 33 32.08 8.15 50.93
N LEU A 34 31.23 8.86 50.18
CA LEU A 34 31.60 9.80 49.12
C LEU A 34 32.39 11.00 49.67
N GLY A 35 31.99 11.54 50.86
CA GLY A 35 32.74 12.60 51.53
C GLY A 35 34.13 12.17 51.94
N ARG A 36 34.29 10.96 52.52
CA ARG A 36 35.60 10.38 52.82
C ARG A 36 36.41 10.06 51.58
N GLY A 37 35.76 9.57 50.49
CA GLY A 37 36.44 9.29 49.23
C GLY A 37 36.96 10.56 48.53
N LEU A 38 36.22 11.68 48.55
CA LEU A 38 36.64 12.97 48.01
C LEU A 38 37.81 13.58 48.84
N HIS A 39 37.83 13.36 50.14
CA HIS A 39 38.96 13.80 51.00
C HIS A 39 40.22 13.03 50.66
N HIS A 40 40.12 11.70 50.36
CA HIS A 40 41.30 10.87 49.97
C HIS A 40 41.76 11.16 48.52
N LEU A 41 40.91 11.70 47.65
CA LEU A 41 41.33 12.17 46.31
C LEU A 41 42.16 13.47 46.37
N ARG A 42 41.99 14.30 47.41
CA ARG A 42 42.78 15.51 47.59
C ARG A 42 44.16 15.27 48.21
N HIS A 43 44.32 14.14 48.93
CA HIS A 43 45.63 13.69 49.52
C HIS A 43 45.81 12.20 49.11
N PRO A 44 46.43 11.88 47.97
CA PRO A 44 46.57 10.50 47.52
C PRO A 44 47.53 9.71 48.35
N THR A 45 47.05 9.02 49.41
CA THR A 45 47.78 7.98 50.09
C THR A 45 47.85 6.72 49.18
N ARG A 46 48.94 5.93 49.32
CA ARG A 46 49.06 4.66 48.54
C ARG A 46 47.81 3.76 48.66
N ARG A 47 47.15 3.74 49.81
CA ARG A 47 45.89 3.02 50.06
C ARG A 47 44.75 3.63 49.32
N GLY A 48 44.62 4.97 49.20
CA GLY A 48 43.59 5.64 48.44
C GLY A 48 43.70 5.39 46.96
N ILE A 49 44.90 5.35 46.43
CA ILE A 49 45.16 4.99 45.02
C ILE A 49 44.78 3.54 44.75
N LEU A 50 45.08 2.58 45.61
CA LEU A 50 44.67 1.18 45.46
C LEU A 50 43.16 1.00 45.56
N ILE A 51 42.49 1.73 46.43
CA ILE A 51 41.02 1.75 46.52
C ILE A 51 40.39 2.34 45.22
N ALA A 52 40.94 3.43 44.68
CA ALA A 52 40.47 4.04 43.46
C ALA A 52 40.69 3.11 42.23
N ILE A 53 41.82 2.43 42.17
CA ILE A 53 42.12 1.43 41.13
C ILE A 53 41.17 0.23 41.24
N GLY A 54 40.77 -0.20 42.43
CA GLY A 54 39.78 -1.28 42.63
C GLY A 54 38.32 -0.86 42.43
N ALA A 55 37.98 0.40 42.77
CA ALA A 55 36.62 0.91 42.63
C ALA A 55 36.15 1.04 41.20
N LEU A 56 37.05 1.38 40.25
CA LEU A 56 36.70 1.50 38.83
C LEU A 56 36.28 0.17 38.18
N PRO A 57 37.03 -0.93 38.34
CA PRO A 57 36.59 -2.26 37.90
C PRO A 57 35.30 -2.74 38.57
N ALA A 58 35.15 -2.47 39.88
CA ALA A 58 33.93 -2.83 40.61
C ALA A 58 32.70 -2.07 40.11
N ALA A 59 32.83 -0.78 39.83
CA ALA A 59 31.77 0.02 39.25
C ALA A 59 31.41 -0.45 37.81
N LEU A 60 32.43 -0.80 37.03
CA LEU A 60 32.23 -1.37 35.70
C LEU A 60 31.52 -2.73 35.77
N MET A 61 31.93 -3.59 36.71
CA MET A 61 31.28 -4.89 36.91
C MET A 61 29.82 -4.74 37.35
N LEU A 62 29.54 -3.82 38.27
CA LEU A 62 28.17 -3.49 38.68
C LEU A 62 27.36 -2.98 37.49
N TYR A 63 27.95 -2.11 36.65
CA TYR A 63 27.29 -1.62 35.43
C TYR A 63 27.00 -2.75 34.46
N VAL A 64 27.90 -3.69 34.25
CA VAL A 64 27.68 -4.89 33.42
C VAL A 64 26.54 -5.72 33.98
N LEU A 65 26.50 -5.97 35.31
CA LEU A 65 25.42 -6.74 35.96
C LEU A 65 24.05 -6.07 35.77
N VAL A 66 24.00 -4.75 35.90
CA VAL A 66 22.76 -3.98 35.67
C VAL A 66 22.29 -4.10 34.21
N LEU A 67 23.18 -4.25 33.23
CA LEU A 67 22.83 -4.35 31.82
C LEU A 67 22.36 -5.76 31.37
N ILE A 68 22.65 -6.81 32.14
CA ILE A 68 22.30 -8.20 31.79
C ILE A 68 20.79 -8.37 31.48
N PRO A 69 19.85 -7.85 32.29
CA PRO A 69 18.42 -7.94 32.05
C PRO A 69 17.95 -7.16 30.81
N PHE A 70 18.76 -6.21 30.33
CA PHE A 70 18.45 -5.38 29.14
C PHE A 70 19.15 -5.90 27.87
N THR A 71 19.49 -7.18 27.85
CA THR A 71 20.04 -7.91 26.71
C THR A 71 19.17 -9.12 26.42
N PRO A 72 19.10 -9.61 25.17
CA PRO A 72 18.26 -10.75 24.76
C PRO A 72 18.36 -11.93 25.72
N GLY A 73 17.21 -12.55 26.01
CA GLY A 73 17.12 -13.75 26.84
C GLY A 73 17.72 -14.98 26.15
N ILE A 74 18.07 -16.02 26.91
CA ILE A 74 18.55 -17.29 26.34
C ILE A 74 17.46 -17.94 25.47
N GLY A 75 16.17 -17.75 25.83
CA GLY A 75 15.03 -18.22 25.06
C GLY A 75 14.95 -17.55 23.68
N ASP A 76 15.15 -16.24 23.62
CA ASP A 76 15.13 -15.47 22.39
C ASP A 76 16.29 -15.86 21.48
N ILE A 77 17.47 -16.12 22.08
CA ILE A 77 18.66 -16.58 21.34
C ILE A 77 18.41 -17.96 20.71
N ARG A 78 17.77 -18.88 21.42
CA ARG A 78 17.39 -20.19 20.86
C ARG A 78 16.39 -20.09 19.72
N LYS A 79 15.46 -19.15 19.78
CA LYS A 79 14.45 -18.91 18.72
C LYS A 79 15.06 -18.32 17.45
N ALA A 80 16.10 -17.52 17.54
CA ALA A 80 16.70 -16.78 16.41
C ALA A 80 17.21 -17.66 15.25
N ARG A 81 17.47 -18.95 15.49
CA ARG A 81 17.85 -19.93 14.44
C ARG A 81 16.64 -20.63 13.82
N VAL A 82 15.48 -20.55 14.45
CA VAL A 82 14.24 -21.26 14.07
C VAL A 82 13.19 -20.27 13.56
N ASP A 83 13.62 -19.12 13.02
CA ASP A 83 12.71 -18.17 12.41
C ASP A 83 11.85 -18.88 11.35
N GLN A 84 10.56 -19.05 11.63
CA GLN A 84 9.59 -19.56 10.70
C GLN A 84 8.73 -18.40 10.22
N PRO A 85 8.83 -18.00 8.95
CA PRO A 85 8.03 -16.92 8.41
C PRO A 85 6.55 -17.31 8.38
N ALA A 86 5.68 -16.32 8.52
CA ALA A 86 4.25 -16.55 8.36
C ALA A 86 3.94 -16.99 6.93
N ARG A 87 3.20 -18.10 6.81
CA ARG A 87 2.75 -18.67 5.54
C ARG A 87 1.33 -18.24 5.26
N ILE A 88 1.12 -17.62 4.11
CA ILE A 88 -0.18 -17.11 3.67
C ILE A 88 -0.77 -18.09 2.66
N LEU A 89 -1.87 -18.71 3.03
CA LEU A 89 -2.55 -19.71 2.22
C LEU A 89 -3.86 -19.16 1.65
N SER A 90 -4.17 -19.53 0.42
CA SER A 90 -5.49 -19.32 -0.17
C SER A 90 -6.56 -20.19 0.51
N ALA A 91 -7.83 -19.93 0.22
CA ALA A 91 -8.97 -20.72 0.72
C ALA A 91 -8.89 -22.19 0.30
N ASP A 92 -8.31 -22.47 -0.86
CA ASP A 92 -8.05 -23.82 -1.41
C ASP A 92 -6.66 -24.37 -1.02
N GLY A 93 -5.98 -23.77 -0.03
CA GLY A 93 -4.74 -24.26 0.59
C GLY A 93 -3.46 -24.03 -0.20
N LYS A 94 -3.47 -23.23 -1.29
CA LYS A 94 -2.27 -22.89 -2.06
C LYS A 94 -1.49 -21.77 -1.37
N LEU A 95 -0.16 -21.84 -1.45
CA LEU A 95 0.70 -20.78 -0.93
C LEU A 95 0.56 -19.51 -1.79
N LEU A 96 0.18 -18.40 -1.16
CA LEU A 96 0.09 -17.08 -1.79
C LEU A 96 1.34 -16.23 -1.54
N ALA A 97 1.89 -16.29 -0.33
CA ALA A 97 3.08 -15.56 0.07
C ALA A 97 3.69 -16.15 1.34
N GLU A 98 4.96 -15.82 1.59
CA GLU A 98 5.61 -16.01 2.88
C GLU A 98 6.12 -14.65 3.37
N PHE A 99 5.86 -14.30 4.63
CA PHE A 99 6.32 -13.02 5.16
C PHE A 99 7.68 -13.19 5.83
N LYS A 100 8.72 -13.16 5.03
CA LYS A 100 10.11 -13.18 5.50
C LYS A 100 10.53 -11.79 5.96
N PRO A 101 11.41 -11.67 6.98
CA PRO A 101 11.91 -10.37 7.43
C PRO A 101 12.79 -9.67 6.37
N SER A 102 13.35 -10.46 5.47
CA SER A 102 14.29 -10.01 4.44
C SER A 102 14.36 -11.04 3.32
N ASN A 103 14.88 -10.65 2.16
CA ASN A 103 15.26 -11.58 1.09
C ASN A 103 16.49 -12.38 1.54
N ARG A 104 16.24 -13.50 2.23
CA ARG A 104 17.21 -14.37 2.86
C ARG A 104 16.89 -15.82 2.51
N GLU A 105 17.84 -16.50 1.93
CA GLU A 105 17.83 -17.94 1.73
C GLU A 105 18.88 -18.55 2.66
N TRP A 106 18.44 -19.40 3.60
CA TRP A 106 19.32 -20.04 4.56
C TRP A 106 19.97 -21.25 3.93
N VAL A 107 21.31 -21.29 3.98
CA VAL A 107 22.10 -22.43 3.53
C VAL A 107 22.96 -22.98 4.67
N PRO A 108 23.07 -24.31 4.87
CA PRO A 108 23.93 -24.88 5.89
C PRO A 108 25.40 -24.55 5.61
N LEU A 109 26.23 -24.50 6.65
CA LEU A 109 27.65 -24.15 6.52
C LEU A 109 28.40 -25.05 5.52
N SER A 110 27.98 -26.29 5.37
CA SER A 110 28.53 -27.25 4.39
C SER A 110 28.26 -26.90 2.92
N GLN A 111 27.28 -26.02 2.66
CA GLN A 111 26.94 -25.50 1.33
C GLN A 111 27.45 -24.06 1.14
N ILE A 112 28.36 -23.60 1.97
CA ILE A 112 29.05 -22.32 1.81
C ILE A 112 30.49 -22.59 1.43
N SER A 113 30.97 -21.92 0.38
CA SER A 113 32.35 -22.08 -0.10
C SER A 113 33.36 -21.95 1.06
N PRO A 114 34.33 -22.88 1.20
CA PRO A 114 35.40 -22.77 2.18
C PRO A 114 36.19 -21.46 2.05
N HIS A 115 36.30 -20.91 0.83
CA HIS A 115 36.96 -19.64 0.58
C HIS A 115 36.25 -18.46 1.29
N MET A 116 34.93 -18.53 1.47
CA MET A 116 34.19 -17.51 2.19
C MET A 116 34.48 -17.56 3.69
N VAL A 117 34.50 -18.75 4.26
CA VAL A 117 34.84 -18.99 5.66
C VAL A 117 36.28 -18.53 5.93
N ASP A 118 37.24 -18.93 5.08
CA ASP A 118 38.66 -18.55 5.22
C ASP A 118 38.87 -17.03 5.11
N ALA A 119 38.21 -16.37 4.13
CA ALA A 119 38.29 -14.92 3.96
C ALA A 119 37.70 -14.18 5.18
N LEU A 120 36.54 -14.63 5.67
CA LEU A 120 35.86 -14.05 6.83
C LEU A 120 36.72 -14.17 8.10
N ILE A 121 37.16 -15.40 8.43
CA ILE A 121 37.94 -15.65 9.66
C ILE A 121 39.25 -14.89 9.61
N SER A 122 40.00 -14.96 8.50
CA SER A 122 41.25 -14.27 8.35
C SER A 122 41.14 -12.75 8.51
N THR A 123 40.00 -12.18 8.12
CA THR A 123 39.85 -10.72 8.11
C THR A 123 39.17 -10.19 9.35
N GLU A 124 38.04 -10.80 9.75
CA GLU A 124 37.20 -10.28 10.81
C GLU A 124 37.58 -10.85 12.17
N ASP A 125 38.02 -12.12 12.28
CA ASP A 125 38.25 -12.77 13.55
C ASP A 125 39.18 -14.00 13.47
N HIS A 126 40.46 -13.76 13.28
CA HIS A 126 41.40 -14.84 13.01
C HIS A 126 41.60 -15.84 14.15
N ARG A 127 41.19 -15.49 15.39
CA ARG A 127 41.19 -16.38 16.58
C ARG A 127 39.77 -16.82 16.97
N PHE A 128 38.82 -16.83 16.02
CA PHE A 128 37.43 -17.14 16.25
C PHE A 128 37.21 -18.45 17.03
N TYR A 129 38.00 -19.46 16.75
CA TYR A 129 37.92 -20.77 17.44
C TYR A 129 38.59 -20.82 18.82
N GLU A 130 39.37 -19.79 19.18
CA GLU A 130 40.18 -19.76 20.41
C GLU A 130 39.52 -19.03 21.59
N HIS A 131 38.51 -18.20 21.31
CA HIS A 131 37.86 -17.40 22.33
C HIS A 131 36.38 -17.76 22.48
N HIS A 132 35.74 -17.33 23.59
CA HIS A 132 34.33 -17.52 23.92
C HIS A 132 33.57 -16.18 23.87
N GLY A 133 33.22 -15.71 22.67
CA GLY A 133 32.43 -14.48 22.42
C GLY A 133 33.26 -13.21 22.36
N ILE A 134 34.31 -13.05 23.18
CA ILE A 134 35.19 -11.88 23.19
C ILE A 134 36.65 -12.33 23.08
N ASP A 135 37.37 -11.71 22.16
CA ASP A 135 38.83 -11.81 22.07
C ASP A 135 39.47 -10.69 22.92
N PHE A 136 39.82 -10.98 24.20
CA PHE A 136 40.38 -10.00 25.11
C PHE A 136 41.72 -9.44 24.63
N LYS A 137 42.59 -10.27 24.01
CA LYS A 137 43.89 -9.81 23.50
C LYS A 137 43.71 -8.80 22.38
N ARG A 138 42.79 -9.11 21.41
CA ARG A 138 42.48 -8.23 20.29
C ARG A 138 41.75 -6.96 20.76
N THR A 139 40.83 -7.08 21.71
CA THR A 139 40.07 -5.94 22.24
C THR A 139 40.98 -4.97 22.97
N ALA A 140 41.94 -5.46 23.81
CA ALA A 140 42.93 -4.63 24.49
C ALA A 140 43.88 -3.95 23.49
N GLY A 141 44.37 -4.68 22.49
CA GLY A 141 45.19 -4.13 21.42
C GLY A 141 44.49 -3.03 20.62
N ALA A 142 43.23 -3.27 20.23
CA ALA A 142 42.41 -2.29 19.52
C ALA A 142 42.12 -1.04 20.39
N ALA A 143 41.94 -1.18 21.69
CA ALA A 143 41.80 -0.07 22.62
C ALA A 143 43.07 0.79 22.65
N LEU A 144 44.25 0.17 22.81
CA LEU A 144 45.54 0.87 22.79
C LEU A 144 45.79 1.60 21.47
N HIS A 145 45.54 0.96 20.31
CA HIS A 145 45.65 1.59 19.00
C HIS A 145 44.66 2.74 18.78
N THR A 146 43.47 2.65 19.37
CA THR A 146 42.48 3.74 19.29
C THR A 146 42.95 4.96 20.08
N PHE A 147 43.63 4.76 21.21
CA PHE A 147 44.26 5.85 21.97
C PHE A 147 45.43 6.51 21.23
N SER A 148 46.14 5.78 20.37
CA SER A 148 47.23 6.31 19.52
C SER A 148 46.73 6.92 18.19
N GLY A 149 45.43 7.02 17.98
CA GLY A 149 44.83 7.65 16.76
C GLY A 149 44.46 6.68 15.65
N ASP A 150 44.92 5.44 15.74
CA ASP A 150 44.67 4.41 14.72
C ASP A 150 43.44 3.54 15.10
N ARG A 151 42.33 3.76 14.47
CA ARG A 151 41.09 3.04 14.76
C ARG A 151 41.12 1.62 14.17
N GLN A 152 41.48 0.64 14.97
CA GLN A 152 41.41 -0.77 14.60
C GLN A 152 40.12 -1.43 15.11
N GLY A 153 39.52 -2.29 14.29
CA GLY A 153 38.30 -3.05 14.64
C GLY A 153 38.64 -4.21 15.58
N GLY A 154 38.16 -4.13 16.85
CA GLY A 154 38.35 -5.15 17.87
C GLY A 154 37.17 -6.06 18.15
N SER A 155 36.10 -6.00 17.37
CA SER A 155 34.88 -6.81 17.57
C SER A 155 35.06 -8.21 16.97
N THR A 156 34.55 -9.22 17.68
CA THR A 156 34.50 -10.61 17.20
C THR A 156 33.32 -10.85 16.28
N ILE A 157 33.32 -11.95 15.50
CA ILE A 157 32.20 -12.41 14.69
C ILE A 157 30.95 -12.58 15.56
N THR A 158 31.05 -13.15 16.75
CA THR A 158 29.93 -13.35 17.68
C THR A 158 29.34 -12.03 18.19
N GLN A 159 30.17 -11.00 18.46
CA GLN A 159 29.68 -9.66 18.77
C GLN A 159 28.96 -8.98 17.60
N GLN A 160 29.47 -9.19 16.38
CA GLN A 160 28.80 -8.69 15.17
C GLN A 160 27.45 -9.40 14.93
N LEU A 161 27.41 -10.72 15.17
CA LEU A 161 26.20 -11.51 15.11
C LEU A 161 25.15 -11.01 16.12
N ALA A 162 25.54 -10.80 17.38
CA ALA A 162 24.67 -10.25 18.42
C ALA A 162 24.00 -8.95 17.97
N ARG A 163 24.77 -8.02 17.41
CA ARG A 163 24.25 -6.75 16.91
C ARG A 163 23.31 -6.91 15.69
N ASN A 164 23.58 -7.87 14.84
CA ASN A 164 22.79 -8.09 13.63
C ASN A 164 21.44 -8.77 13.94
N LEU A 165 21.42 -9.67 14.92
CA LEU A 165 20.20 -10.38 15.35
C LEU A 165 19.28 -9.52 16.23
N TYR A 166 19.87 -8.67 17.10
CA TYR A 166 19.12 -7.93 18.12
C TYR A 166 19.42 -6.42 18.07
N PRO A 167 19.13 -5.74 16.93
CA PRO A 167 19.49 -4.33 16.74
C PRO A 167 18.72 -3.38 17.66
N ASP A 168 17.52 -3.76 18.11
CA ASP A 168 16.65 -2.91 18.91
C ASP A 168 17.00 -3.01 20.41
N GLU A 169 17.33 -4.19 20.93
CA GLU A 169 17.74 -4.42 22.32
C GLU A 169 19.19 -3.95 22.55
N ILE A 170 20.06 -4.17 21.59
CA ILE A 170 21.49 -3.80 21.70
C ILE A 170 21.67 -2.32 21.37
N GLY A 171 20.89 -1.78 20.43
CA GLY A 171 20.95 -0.40 19.98
C GLY A 171 21.90 -0.18 18.79
N ARG A 172 21.64 0.89 18.03
CA ARG A 172 22.37 1.22 16.79
C ARG A 172 23.46 2.27 16.99
N ALA A 173 23.37 3.09 18.05
CA ALA A 173 24.31 4.17 18.31
C ALA A 173 25.70 3.64 18.74
N PRO A 174 26.81 4.25 18.32
CA PRO A 174 28.16 3.80 18.64
C PRO A 174 28.59 4.18 20.08
N THR A 175 27.92 3.60 21.09
CA THR A 175 28.14 3.89 22.52
C THR A 175 28.87 2.76 23.23
N LEU A 176 29.49 3.06 24.38
CA LEU A 176 30.08 2.04 25.24
C LEU A 176 29.05 1.06 25.78
N THR A 177 27.84 1.55 26.12
CA THR A 177 26.70 0.70 26.55
C THR A 177 26.38 -0.34 25.53
N ARG A 178 26.30 0.05 24.25
CA ARG A 178 26.08 -0.89 23.12
C ARG A 178 27.19 -1.94 23.08
N LYS A 179 28.46 -1.54 23.21
CA LYS A 179 29.60 -2.49 23.19
C LYS A 179 29.57 -3.49 24.36
N ILE A 180 29.12 -3.06 25.53
CA ILE A 180 28.94 -3.96 26.68
C ILE A 180 27.76 -4.91 26.42
N LYS A 181 26.65 -4.41 25.91
CA LYS A 181 25.50 -5.26 25.53
C LYS A 181 25.87 -6.28 24.42
N GLU A 182 26.63 -5.86 23.39
CA GLU A 182 27.18 -6.78 22.37
C GLU A 182 28.02 -7.90 23.03
N ALA A 183 28.87 -7.55 23.98
CA ALA A 183 29.70 -8.50 24.69
C ALA A 183 28.91 -9.50 25.56
N ILE A 184 27.93 -9.01 26.35
CA ILE A 184 27.06 -9.85 27.18
C ILE A 184 26.27 -10.82 26.27
N THR A 185 25.69 -10.32 25.18
CA THR A 185 24.93 -11.13 24.26
C THR A 185 25.81 -12.15 23.52
N ALA A 186 27.05 -11.78 23.16
CA ALA A 186 28.02 -12.69 22.57
C ALA A 186 28.37 -13.88 23.50
N PHE A 187 28.54 -13.65 24.79
CA PHE A 187 28.70 -14.74 25.78
C PHE A 187 27.48 -15.65 25.84
N LYS A 188 26.27 -15.06 25.83
CA LYS A 188 25.03 -15.85 25.83
C LYS A 188 24.88 -16.70 24.55
N ILE A 189 25.27 -16.15 23.39
CA ILE A 189 25.27 -16.88 22.10
C ILE A 189 26.25 -18.06 22.15
N GLU A 190 27.47 -17.85 22.62
CA GLU A 190 28.49 -18.92 22.72
C GLU A 190 28.12 -19.99 23.77
N ALA A 191 27.29 -19.67 24.75
CA ALA A 191 26.75 -20.65 25.68
C ALA A 191 25.64 -21.53 25.08
N VAL A 192 25.03 -21.11 23.98
CA VAL A 192 23.90 -21.78 23.34
C VAL A 192 24.30 -22.49 22.04
N TYR A 193 25.22 -21.88 21.27
CA TYR A 193 25.60 -22.35 19.93
C TYR A 193 27.08 -22.73 19.85
N SER A 194 27.37 -23.78 19.09
CA SER A 194 28.74 -24.16 18.71
C SER A 194 29.34 -23.16 17.68
N LYS A 195 30.67 -23.11 17.57
CA LYS A 195 31.37 -22.26 16.60
C LYS A 195 30.89 -22.42 15.15
N PRO A 196 30.72 -23.63 14.62
CA PRO A 196 30.12 -23.80 13.29
C PRO A 196 28.72 -23.21 13.17
N GLN A 197 27.86 -23.37 14.19
CA GLN A 197 26.52 -22.82 14.21
C GLN A 197 26.51 -21.28 14.24
N ILE A 198 27.46 -20.67 14.95
CA ILE A 198 27.63 -19.21 14.99
C ILE A 198 28.05 -18.68 13.61
N LEU A 199 29.02 -19.34 12.95
CA LEU A 199 29.44 -18.99 11.58
C LEU A 199 28.29 -19.12 10.58
N GLU A 200 27.56 -20.24 10.62
CA GLU A 200 26.39 -20.48 9.78
C GLU A 200 25.34 -19.38 9.97
N THR A 201 25.00 -19.07 11.22
CA THR A 201 24.04 -18.03 11.55
C THR A 201 24.53 -16.65 11.10
N TYR A 202 25.81 -16.33 11.31
CA TYR A 202 26.39 -15.07 10.88
C TYR A 202 26.32 -14.90 9.36
N LEU A 203 26.81 -15.89 8.60
CA LEU A 203 26.83 -15.87 7.14
C LEU A 203 25.44 -15.82 6.53
N ASN A 204 24.44 -16.39 7.20
CA ASN A 204 23.05 -16.35 6.74
C ASN A 204 22.27 -15.09 7.16
N THR A 205 22.81 -14.24 8.07
CA THR A 205 22.05 -13.08 8.60
C THR A 205 22.68 -11.74 8.28
N VAL A 206 23.95 -11.69 7.91
CA VAL A 206 24.65 -10.43 7.65
C VAL A 206 24.10 -9.74 6.38
N PRO A 207 23.83 -8.41 6.43
CA PRO A 207 23.31 -7.68 5.27
C PRO A 207 24.41 -7.35 4.26
N PHE A 208 24.07 -7.38 2.94
CA PHE A 208 24.96 -7.05 1.81
C PHE A 208 24.41 -5.96 0.86
N LEU A 209 23.48 -5.12 1.31
CA LEU A 209 22.75 -4.15 0.48
C LEU A 209 21.79 -4.79 -0.55
N TYR A 210 21.10 -3.94 -1.31
CA TYR A 210 20.17 -4.35 -2.38
C TYR A 210 19.15 -5.42 -1.96
N ASN A 211 18.75 -5.36 -0.67
CA ASN A 211 17.86 -6.35 -0.04
C ASN A 211 18.43 -7.79 -0.01
N ALA A 212 19.74 -7.96 -0.17
CA ALA A 212 20.42 -9.24 -0.02
C ALA A 212 20.87 -9.42 1.44
N PHE A 213 20.31 -10.41 2.11
CA PHE A 213 20.67 -10.83 3.46
C PHE A 213 21.17 -12.26 3.44
N GLY A 214 22.32 -12.47 4.07
CA GLY A 214 23.05 -13.73 4.01
C GLY A 214 23.88 -13.92 2.76
N ILE A 215 24.75 -14.89 2.84
CA ILE A 215 25.78 -15.13 1.83
C ILE A 215 25.23 -15.68 0.52
N GLU A 216 24.16 -16.49 0.57
CA GLU A 216 23.53 -17.04 -0.64
C GLU A 216 22.92 -15.93 -1.49
N MET A 217 22.13 -15.06 -0.87
CA MET A 217 21.55 -13.93 -1.59
C MET A 217 22.60 -12.93 -2.07
N ALA A 218 23.70 -12.76 -1.32
CA ALA A 218 24.81 -11.93 -1.76
C ALA A 218 25.54 -12.53 -2.97
N ALA A 219 25.81 -13.84 -2.97
CA ALA A 219 26.46 -14.54 -4.06
C ALA A 219 25.63 -14.43 -5.36
N ARG A 220 24.32 -14.67 -5.27
CA ARG A 220 23.40 -14.51 -6.41
C ARG A 220 23.30 -13.06 -6.87
N THR A 221 23.19 -12.11 -5.93
CA THR A 221 23.02 -10.68 -6.27
C THR A 221 24.24 -10.08 -6.97
N TYR A 222 25.44 -10.41 -6.51
CA TYR A 222 26.67 -9.79 -7.02
C TYR A 222 27.39 -10.59 -8.11
N PHE A 223 27.14 -11.90 -8.18
CA PHE A 223 27.93 -12.80 -9.04
C PHE A 223 27.09 -13.83 -9.82
N GLY A 224 25.76 -13.89 -9.63
CA GLY A 224 24.90 -14.86 -10.33
C GLY A 224 25.17 -16.32 -9.96
N VAL A 225 25.85 -16.60 -8.84
CA VAL A 225 26.23 -17.94 -8.38
C VAL A 225 25.66 -18.24 -7.00
N SER A 226 25.60 -19.53 -6.63
CA SER A 226 25.28 -19.94 -5.25
C SER A 226 26.47 -19.80 -4.31
N ALA A 227 26.21 -19.83 -2.99
CA ALA A 227 27.23 -19.60 -1.98
C ALA A 227 28.36 -20.64 -1.98
N ASP A 228 28.08 -21.88 -2.36
CA ASP A 228 29.06 -22.97 -2.51
C ASP A 228 30.04 -22.75 -3.67
N GLN A 229 29.63 -22.02 -4.71
CA GLN A 229 30.39 -21.75 -5.92
C GLN A 229 31.29 -20.49 -5.83
N LEU A 230 31.23 -19.76 -4.70
CA LEU A 230 32.04 -18.56 -4.52
C LEU A 230 33.55 -18.86 -4.66
N THR A 231 34.17 -18.21 -5.60
CA THR A 231 35.63 -18.23 -5.80
C THR A 231 36.33 -17.38 -4.73
N VAL A 232 37.65 -17.56 -4.55
CA VAL A 232 38.48 -16.76 -3.65
C VAL A 232 38.29 -15.25 -3.83
N LEU A 233 38.21 -14.76 -5.08
CA LEU A 233 38.05 -13.34 -5.38
C LEU A 233 36.67 -12.83 -5.01
N GLN A 234 35.65 -13.60 -5.28
CA GLN A 234 34.26 -13.27 -4.93
C GLN A 234 34.06 -13.27 -3.42
N ALA A 235 34.55 -14.31 -2.74
CA ALA A 235 34.55 -14.42 -1.28
C ALA A 235 35.29 -13.25 -0.61
N ALA A 236 36.48 -12.91 -1.09
CA ALA A 236 37.26 -11.78 -0.60
C ALA A 236 36.55 -10.43 -0.85
N THR A 237 35.81 -10.30 -1.96
CA THR A 237 35.02 -9.09 -2.24
C THR A 237 33.87 -8.93 -1.25
N LEU A 238 33.06 -9.99 -1.04
CA LEU A 238 31.94 -9.97 -0.09
C LEU A 238 32.43 -9.75 1.36
N THR A 239 33.49 -10.45 1.77
CA THR A 239 34.12 -10.21 3.09
C THR A 239 34.60 -8.76 3.22
N GLY A 240 35.14 -8.20 2.15
CA GLY A 240 35.56 -6.80 2.11
C GLY A 240 34.43 -5.80 2.39
N MET A 241 33.23 -6.09 1.92
CA MET A 241 32.05 -5.25 2.14
C MET A 241 31.64 -5.18 3.61
N LEU A 242 31.84 -6.24 4.40
CA LEU A 242 31.38 -6.32 5.80
C LEU A 242 31.94 -5.20 6.71
N LYS A 243 33.08 -4.62 6.36
CA LYS A 243 33.65 -3.46 7.07
C LYS A 243 32.80 -2.20 6.95
N GLY A 244 32.03 -2.10 5.84
CA GLY A 244 31.16 -0.96 5.56
C GLY A 244 30.53 -1.10 4.17
N ASN A 245 29.36 -1.74 4.14
CA ASN A 245 28.70 -2.17 2.91
C ASN A 245 28.53 -1.04 1.87
N ALA A 246 28.04 0.13 2.29
CA ALA A 246 27.83 1.26 1.37
C ALA A 246 29.17 1.84 0.87
N TYR A 247 30.20 1.90 1.73
CA TYR A 247 31.50 2.48 1.38
C TYR A 247 32.32 1.59 0.44
N TYR A 248 32.24 0.27 0.65
CA TYR A 248 32.94 -0.73 -0.17
C TYR A 248 32.02 -1.45 -1.16
N ASN A 249 30.91 -0.81 -1.55
CA ASN A 249 29.96 -1.34 -2.51
C ASN A 249 30.63 -1.51 -3.89
N PRO A 250 30.78 -2.74 -4.41
CA PRO A 250 31.50 -2.97 -5.66
C PRO A 250 30.77 -2.45 -6.91
N VAL A 251 29.47 -2.21 -6.82
CA VAL A 251 28.64 -1.67 -7.92
C VAL A 251 28.81 -0.14 -8.05
N ILE A 252 28.89 0.56 -6.91
CA ILE A 252 28.97 2.03 -6.89
C ILE A 252 30.39 2.54 -6.73
N ASN A 253 31.22 1.82 -5.94
CA ASN A 253 32.60 2.21 -5.59
C ASN A 253 33.58 1.09 -5.96
N PRO A 254 33.74 0.71 -7.24
CA PRO A 254 34.54 -0.46 -7.66
C PRO A 254 36.02 -0.36 -7.25
N GLU A 255 36.62 0.82 -7.31
CA GLU A 255 38.01 1.04 -6.91
C GLU A 255 38.25 0.77 -5.42
N ARG A 256 37.36 1.28 -4.56
CA ARG A 256 37.43 1.04 -3.09
C ARG A 256 37.19 -0.42 -2.75
N ALA A 257 36.24 -1.05 -3.47
CA ALA A 257 35.94 -2.47 -3.32
C ALA A 257 37.14 -3.33 -3.74
N LEU A 258 37.79 -2.99 -4.86
CA LEU A 258 39.00 -3.65 -5.34
C LEU A 258 40.17 -3.55 -4.34
N ALA A 259 40.45 -2.35 -3.84
CA ALA A 259 41.47 -2.12 -2.82
C ALA A 259 41.16 -2.90 -1.53
N ARG A 260 39.89 -2.91 -1.09
CA ARG A 260 39.47 -3.66 0.11
C ARG A 260 39.50 -5.17 -0.10
N ARG A 261 39.13 -5.69 -1.28
CA ARG A 261 39.29 -7.10 -1.66
C ARG A 261 40.76 -7.52 -1.54
N ASN A 262 41.69 -6.72 -2.06
CA ASN A 262 43.12 -7.01 -1.99
C ASN A 262 43.64 -6.98 -0.55
N THR A 263 43.09 -6.11 0.34
CA THR A 263 43.36 -6.15 1.76
C THR A 263 42.91 -7.50 2.38
N VAL A 264 41.73 -8.02 2.02
CA VAL A 264 41.25 -9.34 2.48
C VAL A 264 42.18 -10.45 2.01
N LEU A 265 42.58 -10.45 0.72
CA LEU A 265 43.56 -11.42 0.20
C LEU A 265 44.89 -11.38 0.99
N GLY A 266 45.37 -10.19 1.33
CA GLY A 266 46.57 -10.04 2.18
C GLY A 266 46.41 -10.59 3.61
N GLN A 267 45.20 -10.48 4.19
CA GLN A 267 44.90 -11.15 5.47
C GLN A 267 44.86 -12.67 5.32
N MET A 268 44.32 -13.20 4.22
CA MET A 268 44.34 -14.64 3.93
C MET A 268 45.76 -15.18 3.79
N VAL A 269 46.71 -14.43 3.20
CA VAL A 269 48.12 -14.77 3.18
C VAL A 269 48.72 -14.78 4.60
N LYS A 270 48.53 -13.70 5.31
CA LYS A 270 49.02 -13.54 6.70
C LYS A 270 48.65 -14.71 7.61
N TYR A 271 47.49 -15.30 7.40
CA TYR A 271 47.01 -16.43 8.22
C TYR A 271 47.06 -17.79 7.48
N GLY A 272 47.89 -17.91 6.44
CA GLY A 272 48.22 -19.17 5.78
C GLY A 272 47.11 -19.80 4.94
N LYS A 273 46.13 -18.99 4.55
CA LYS A 273 45.00 -19.42 3.69
C LYS A 273 45.26 -19.22 2.17
N LEU A 274 46.29 -18.44 1.86
CA LEU A 274 46.83 -18.24 0.49
C LEU A 274 48.34 -18.16 0.57
N THR A 275 49.01 -18.53 -0.53
CA THR A 275 50.44 -18.30 -0.73
C THR A 275 50.72 -16.91 -1.30
N ASP A 276 51.92 -16.37 -1.09
CA ASP A 276 52.34 -15.10 -1.72
C ASP A 276 52.23 -15.12 -3.25
N ALA A 277 52.52 -16.22 -3.87
CA ALA A 277 52.40 -16.40 -5.34
C ALA A 277 50.93 -16.31 -5.79
N GLN A 278 50.03 -16.92 -5.05
CA GLN A 278 48.56 -16.79 -5.31
C GLN A 278 48.10 -15.33 -5.11
N TYR A 279 48.54 -14.65 -4.05
CA TYR A 279 48.23 -13.24 -3.82
C TYR A 279 48.74 -12.36 -4.96
N ALA A 280 50.01 -12.53 -5.38
CA ALA A 280 50.60 -11.74 -6.47
C ALA A 280 49.81 -11.88 -7.79
N THR A 281 49.24 -13.06 -8.02
CA THR A 281 48.38 -13.32 -9.20
C THR A 281 46.96 -12.78 -9.02
N LEU A 282 46.30 -13.05 -7.87
CA LEU A 282 44.88 -12.73 -7.67
C LEU A 282 44.65 -11.23 -7.44
N SER A 283 45.59 -10.53 -6.77
CA SER A 283 45.49 -9.11 -6.49
C SER A 283 45.46 -8.22 -7.75
N LYS A 284 46.08 -8.68 -8.84
CA LYS A 284 46.08 -7.99 -10.14
C LYS A 284 44.78 -8.19 -10.96
N LYS A 285 43.98 -9.19 -10.64
CA LYS A 285 42.74 -9.44 -11.38
C LYS A 285 41.69 -8.36 -11.07
N PRO A 286 40.96 -7.86 -12.11
CA PRO A 286 39.90 -6.87 -11.92
C PRO A 286 38.72 -7.44 -11.13
N LEU A 287 37.83 -6.57 -10.62
CA LEU A 287 36.52 -6.97 -10.18
C LEU A 287 35.68 -7.41 -11.38
N ARG A 288 35.04 -8.57 -11.25
CA ARG A 288 34.07 -9.06 -12.20
C ARG A 288 32.77 -9.26 -11.43
N LEU A 289 31.75 -8.53 -11.80
CA LEU A 289 30.40 -8.61 -11.23
C LEU A 289 29.47 -9.11 -12.31
N ASP A 290 28.53 -9.94 -11.89
CA ASP A 290 27.31 -10.25 -12.61
C ASP A 290 26.16 -9.82 -11.71
N PHE A 291 25.89 -8.49 -11.73
CA PHE A 291 25.03 -7.85 -10.73
C PHE A 291 23.59 -7.86 -11.18
N GLU A 292 22.78 -8.66 -10.49
CA GLU A 292 21.32 -8.66 -10.63
C GLU A 292 20.63 -8.57 -9.27
N ARG A 293 19.74 -7.59 -9.12
CA ARG A 293 18.94 -7.50 -7.89
C ARG A 293 17.99 -8.67 -7.82
N GLN A 294 18.19 -9.51 -6.82
CA GLN A 294 17.26 -10.60 -6.54
C GLN A 294 15.99 -10.03 -5.91
N THR A 295 14.91 -10.11 -6.66
CA THR A 295 13.57 -9.81 -6.15
C THR A 295 12.89 -11.13 -5.84
N GLU A 296 12.26 -11.24 -4.66
CA GLU A 296 11.37 -12.39 -4.42
C GLU A 296 10.35 -12.45 -5.55
N PRO A 297 10.15 -13.63 -6.18
CA PRO A 297 9.08 -13.77 -7.15
C PRO A 297 7.79 -13.30 -6.49
N PRO A 298 7.08 -12.33 -7.07
CA PRO A 298 5.81 -11.92 -6.51
C PRO A 298 4.88 -13.12 -6.53
N GLY A 299 4.35 -13.49 -5.36
CA GLY A 299 3.35 -14.55 -5.26
C GLY A 299 2.15 -14.29 -6.18
N PRO A 300 1.19 -15.22 -6.29
CA PRO A 300 0.06 -15.09 -7.22
C PRO A 300 -0.88 -13.91 -6.92
N ALA A 301 -0.82 -13.34 -5.72
CA ALA A 301 -1.64 -12.20 -5.29
C ALA A 301 -0.82 -11.13 -4.52
N PRO A 302 0.17 -10.48 -5.16
CA PRO A 302 1.15 -9.66 -4.44
C PRO A 302 0.56 -8.41 -3.77
N HIS A 303 -0.37 -7.71 -4.41
CA HIS A 303 -1.04 -6.54 -3.83
C HIS A 303 -1.89 -6.94 -2.61
N PHE A 304 -2.65 -8.03 -2.73
CA PHE A 304 -3.40 -8.61 -1.61
C PHE A 304 -2.46 -8.96 -0.45
N ALA A 305 -1.34 -9.62 -0.73
CA ALA A 305 -0.34 -9.98 0.28
C ALA A 305 0.23 -8.74 0.99
N GLN A 306 0.47 -7.63 0.28
CA GLN A 306 0.90 -6.38 0.90
C GLN A 306 -0.16 -5.77 1.84
N GLN A 307 -1.44 -5.76 1.45
CA GLN A 307 -2.51 -5.27 2.31
C GLN A 307 -2.70 -6.19 3.52
N LEU A 308 -2.67 -7.50 3.29
CA LEU A 308 -2.73 -8.50 4.36
C LEU A 308 -1.57 -8.36 5.35
N ARG A 309 -0.35 -8.12 4.87
CA ARG A 309 0.83 -7.91 5.73
C ARG A 309 0.63 -6.76 6.71
N LYS A 310 0.10 -5.62 6.24
CA LYS A 310 -0.20 -4.45 7.10
C LYS A 310 -1.23 -4.81 8.18
N TRP A 311 -2.29 -5.51 7.78
CA TRP A 311 -3.33 -5.96 8.69
C TRP A 311 -2.80 -6.99 9.70
N LEU A 312 -1.99 -7.96 9.24
CA LEU A 312 -1.46 -9.03 10.07
C LEU A 312 -0.42 -8.52 11.08
N ILE A 313 0.41 -7.55 10.72
CA ILE A 313 1.31 -6.87 11.67
C ILE A 313 0.50 -6.25 12.81
N ALA A 314 -0.58 -5.51 12.48
CA ALA A 314 -1.42 -4.90 13.50
C ALA A 314 -2.18 -5.92 14.38
N TRP A 315 -2.50 -7.09 13.84
CA TRP A 315 -3.07 -8.20 14.63
C TRP A 315 -2.01 -8.84 15.52
N ALA A 316 -0.84 -9.15 14.99
CA ALA A 316 0.26 -9.79 15.68
C ALA A 316 0.76 -8.93 16.87
N ASP A 317 0.93 -7.61 16.65
CA ASP A 317 1.33 -6.66 17.70
C ASP A 317 0.34 -6.60 18.88
N ARG A 318 -0.95 -6.90 18.65
CA ARG A 318 -1.98 -6.93 19.72
C ARG A 318 -2.03 -8.25 20.47
N ASN A 319 -1.48 -9.30 19.90
CA ASN A 319 -1.56 -10.66 20.43
C ASN A 319 -0.17 -11.23 20.79
N ASP A 320 0.85 -10.39 20.85
CA ASP A 320 2.23 -10.74 21.19
C ASP A 320 2.88 -11.79 20.26
N TYR A 321 2.51 -11.76 18.96
CA TYR A 321 3.11 -12.59 17.92
C TYR A 321 4.03 -11.79 16.99
N ASN A 322 4.98 -12.50 16.39
CA ASN A 322 5.85 -11.96 15.35
C ASN A 322 5.63 -12.72 14.03
N ILE A 323 5.15 -12.00 13.01
CA ILE A 323 4.85 -12.58 11.68
C ILE A 323 6.08 -13.13 10.96
N TYR A 324 7.28 -12.78 11.42
CA TYR A 324 8.54 -13.14 10.78
C TYR A 324 9.22 -14.35 11.42
N SER A 325 8.84 -14.73 12.66
CA SER A 325 9.55 -15.75 13.43
C SER A 325 8.69 -16.85 14.02
N ASP A 326 7.39 -16.63 14.22
CA ASP A 326 6.55 -17.51 15.03
C ASP A 326 5.81 -18.58 14.21
N GLY A 327 6.06 -18.65 12.90
CA GLY A 327 5.55 -19.72 12.03
C GLY A 327 4.04 -19.70 11.83
N LEU A 328 3.43 -18.49 11.87
CA LEU A 328 1.99 -18.36 11.70
C LEU A 328 1.52 -18.89 10.34
N VAL A 329 0.41 -19.60 10.33
CA VAL A 329 -0.28 -20.05 9.12
C VAL A 329 -1.57 -19.26 8.98
N VAL A 330 -1.65 -18.38 8.00
CA VAL A 330 -2.79 -17.50 7.77
C VAL A 330 -3.62 -18.03 6.61
N ARG A 331 -4.85 -18.47 6.91
CA ARG A 331 -5.80 -18.90 5.89
C ARG A 331 -6.62 -17.72 5.44
N THR A 332 -6.49 -17.37 4.16
CA THR A 332 -7.17 -16.25 3.55
C THR A 332 -8.45 -16.66 2.85
N THR A 333 -9.17 -15.65 2.36
CA THR A 333 -10.41 -15.81 1.60
C THR A 333 -10.19 -15.96 0.09
N ILE A 334 -8.97 -15.67 -0.41
CA ILE A 334 -8.62 -15.76 -1.82
C ILE A 334 -8.78 -17.20 -2.34
N ASP A 335 -9.51 -17.40 -3.43
CA ASP A 335 -9.50 -18.63 -4.21
C ASP A 335 -8.40 -18.53 -5.27
N SER A 336 -7.41 -19.43 -5.22
CA SER A 336 -6.24 -19.35 -6.11
C SER A 336 -6.60 -19.47 -7.59
N ARG A 337 -7.68 -20.17 -7.93
CA ARG A 337 -8.17 -20.36 -9.29
C ARG A 337 -8.83 -19.08 -9.80
N LEU A 338 -9.70 -18.46 -8.99
CA LEU A 338 -10.31 -17.17 -9.32
C LEU A 338 -9.25 -16.07 -9.41
N GLN A 339 -8.26 -16.07 -8.52
CA GLN A 339 -7.14 -15.14 -8.58
C GLN A 339 -6.35 -15.26 -9.89
N ALA A 340 -6.04 -16.49 -10.31
CA ALA A 340 -5.34 -16.74 -11.57
C ALA A 340 -6.16 -16.30 -12.78
N MET A 341 -7.49 -16.55 -12.78
CA MET A 341 -8.40 -16.11 -13.84
C MET A 341 -8.49 -14.59 -13.92
N ALA A 342 -8.56 -13.91 -12.77
CA ALA A 342 -8.59 -12.45 -12.68
C ALA A 342 -7.30 -11.83 -13.23
N THR A 343 -6.15 -12.36 -12.79
CA THR A 343 -4.82 -11.90 -13.26
C THR A 343 -4.68 -12.09 -14.77
N ALA A 344 -5.09 -13.24 -15.30
CA ALA A 344 -5.01 -13.52 -16.73
C ALA A 344 -5.93 -12.61 -17.56
N ALA A 345 -7.19 -12.42 -17.11
CA ALA A 345 -8.16 -11.56 -17.80
C ALA A 345 -7.69 -10.08 -17.79
N LEU A 346 -7.26 -9.58 -16.62
CA LEU A 346 -6.76 -8.20 -16.52
C LEU A 346 -5.55 -7.98 -17.41
N LYS A 347 -4.54 -8.84 -17.33
CA LYS A 347 -3.30 -8.73 -18.11
C LYS A 347 -3.57 -8.79 -19.62
N GLN A 348 -4.44 -9.71 -20.06
CA GLN A 348 -4.81 -9.85 -21.48
C GLN A 348 -5.45 -8.57 -22.03
N HIS A 349 -6.49 -8.06 -21.35
CA HIS A 349 -7.27 -6.91 -21.86
C HIS A 349 -6.53 -5.59 -21.66
N ALA A 350 -5.79 -5.41 -20.54
CA ALA A 350 -4.96 -4.22 -20.35
C ALA A 350 -3.83 -4.13 -21.38
N ASN A 351 -3.25 -5.26 -21.82
CA ASN A 351 -2.25 -5.28 -22.89
C ASN A 351 -2.86 -4.93 -24.26
N GLN A 352 -4.11 -5.34 -24.52
CA GLN A 352 -4.83 -4.93 -25.74
C GLN A 352 -5.06 -3.42 -25.76
N LEU A 353 -5.52 -2.86 -24.63
CA LEU A 353 -5.72 -1.41 -24.48
C LEU A 353 -4.40 -0.65 -24.58
N GLN A 354 -3.31 -1.18 -24.03
CA GLN A 354 -1.98 -0.60 -24.20
C GLN A 354 -1.56 -0.53 -25.68
N GLY A 355 -1.86 -1.57 -26.47
CA GLY A 355 -1.64 -1.55 -27.90
C GLY A 355 -2.38 -0.39 -28.59
N SER A 356 -3.64 -0.17 -28.22
CA SER A 356 -4.44 0.96 -28.73
C SER A 356 -3.89 2.32 -28.28
N ALA A 357 -3.52 2.44 -27.00
CA ALA A 357 -2.90 3.65 -26.45
C ALA A 357 -1.56 3.97 -27.14
N ASN A 358 -0.72 2.96 -27.38
CA ASN A 358 0.55 3.14 -28.09
C ASN A 358 0.34 3.70 -29.51
N VAL A 359 -0.70 3.24 -30.22
CA VAL A 359 -1.06 3.75 -31.54
C VAL A 359 -1.52 5.20 -31.44
N ALA A 360 -2.41 5.51 -30.52
CA ALA A 360 -2.95 6.86 -30.33
C ALA A 360 -1.87 7.88 -29.97
N TRP A 361 -0.89 7.49 -29.14
CA TRP A 361 0.19 8.37 -28.67
C TRP A 361 1.47 8.31 -29.53
N SER A 362 1.49 7.54 -30.61
CA SER A 362 2.64 7.46 -31.55
C SER A 362 2.58 8.51 -32.66
N GLY A 363 1.44 9.14 -32.88
CA GLY A 363 1.21 10.10 -33.95
C GLY A 363 1.79 11.49 -33.69
N ARG A 364 1.53 12.42 -34.61
CA ARG A 364 1.98 13.82 -34.52
C ARG A 364 1.42 14.54 -33.27
N ASP A 365 0.19 14.17 -32.86
CA ASP A 365 -0.52 14.71 -31.71
C ASP A 365 -0.33 13.85 -30.46
N GLY A 366 0.63 12.95 -30.46
CA GLY A 366 0.97 12.06 -29.36
C GLY A 366 2.10 12.59 -28.48
N CYS A 367 3.11 11.74 -28.21
CA CYS A 367 4.26 12.08 -27.36
C CYS A 367 5.26 12.98 -28.09
N THR A 368 4.83 14.17 -28.46
CA THR A 368 5.63 15.16 -29.19
C THR A 368 5.43 16.55 -28.62
N THR A 369 6.29 17.48 -28.98
CA THR A 369 6.11 18.91 -28.66
C THR A 369 4.99 19.58 -29.44
N GLY A 370 4.29 18.88 -30.32
CA GLY A 370 3.04 19.33 -30.95
C GLY A 370 1.82 19.19 -30.06
N ASN A 371 1.88 18.33 -29.05
CA ASN A 371 0.81 18.06 -28.09
C ASN A 371 1.00 18.90 -26.83
N ASP A 372 0.03 19.76 -26.51
CA ASP A 372 0.11 20.66 -25.35
C ASP A 372 0.04 19.95 -24.00
N VAL A 373 -0.69 18.83 -23.92
CA VAL A 373 -0.71 17.98 -22.72
C VAL A 373 0.68 17.37 -22.50
N PHE A 374 1.32 16.88 -23.56
CA PHE A 374 2.65 16.30 -23.47
C PHE A 374 3.72 17.36 -23.16
N LYS A 375 3.62 18.58 -23.73
CA LYS A 375 4.46 19.69 -23.30
C LYS A 375 4.34 20.01 -21.81
N THR A 376 3.10 19.93 -21.30
CA THR A 376 2.88 20.15 -19.86
C THR A 376 3.58 19.08 -19.04
N PHE A 377 3.53 17.81 -19.45
CA PHE A 377 4.29 16.73 -18.81
C PHE A 377 5.80 17.01 -18.83
N MET A 378 6.34 17.46 -19.96
CA MET A 378 7.76 17.83 -20.05
C MET A 378 8.13 18.93 -19.06
N ARG A 379 7.28 19.95 -18.90
CA ARG A 379 7.51 21.09 -17.95
C ARG A 379 7.47 20.64 -16.48
N GLU A 380 6.78 19.57 -16.16
CA GLU A 380 6.68 19.03 -14.80
C GLU A 380 7.93 18.22 -14.39
N THR A 381 8.77 17.82 -15.35
CA THR A 381 9.95 16.99 -15.08
C THR A 381 11.07 17.74 -14.33
N PRO A 382 11.87 17.04 -13.51
CA PRO A 382 13.06 17.60 -12.89
C PRO A 382 14.08 18.15 -13.91
N ASP A 383 14.22 17.47 -15.05
CA ASP A 383 15.16 17.87 -16.12
C ASP A 383 14.80 19.21 -16.73
N TYR A 384 13.50 19.47 -16.98
CA TYR A 384 13.02 20.77 -17.42
C TYR A 384 13.27 21.85 -16.37
N LYS A 385 12.92 21.59 -15.11
CA LYS A 385 13.15 22.55 -14.01
C LYS A 385 14.62 22.90 -13.87
N SER A 386 15.51 21.89 -13.95
CA SER A 386 16.96 22.09 -13.92
C SER A 386 17.47 22.94 -15.11
N ALA A 387 16.91 22.74 -16.31
CA ALA A 387 17.24 23.56 -17.48
C ALA A 387 16.80 25.02 -17.29
N ARG A 388 15.61 25.24 -16.73
CA ARG A 388 15.07 26.58 -16.38
C ARG A 388 15.90 27.28 -15.32
N ASP A 389 16.28 26.56 -14.26
CA ASP A 389 17.16 27.07 -13.20
C ASP A 389 18.56 27.43 -13.71
N GLY A 390 19.01 26.74 -14.77
CA GLY A 390 20.24 27.04 -15.51
C GLY A 390 20.14 28.24 -16.46
N GLY A 391 18.99 28.95 -16.54
CA GLY A 391 18.77 30.16 -17.33
C GLY A 391 18.28 29.89 -18.77
N ALA A 392 17.92 28.69 -19.15
CA ALA A 392 17.33 28.41 -20.46
C ALA A 392 15.91 29.04 -20.58
N SER A 393 15.52 29.48 -21.78
CA SER A 393 14.13 29.89 -22.05
C SER A 393 13.19 28.66 -21.99
N ASP A 394 11.86 28.87 -21.91
CA ASP A 394 10.89 27.74 -21.98
C ASP A 394 11.06 26.94 -23.29
N GLU A 395 11.21 27.68 -24.41
CA GLU A 395 11.35 27.06 -25.72
C GLU A 395 12.65 26.28 -25.85
N ASP A 396 13.77 26.81 -25.37
CA ASP A 396 15.09 26.14 -25.43
C ASP A 396 15.11 24.91 -24.53
N ALA A 397 14.52 24.99 -23.34
CA ALA A 397 14.41 23.85 -22.43
C ALA A 397 13.59 22.71 -23.05
N LEU A 398 12.40 23.02 -23.61
CA LEU A 398 11.56 22.03 -24.29
C LEU A 398 12.27 21.47 -25.54
N LYS A 399 12.90 22.31 -26.35
CA LYS A 399 13.64 21.88 -27.54
C LYS A 399 14.82 20.95 -27.20
N LYS A 400 15.58 21.30 -26.17
CA LYS A 400 16.66 20.47 -25.65
C LYS A 400 16.18 19.09 -25.24
N LEU A 401 15.10 19.01 -24.43
CA LEU A 401 14.52 17.75 -23.98
C LEU A 401 13.94 16.94 -25.15
N ALA A 402 13.31 17.60 -26.10
CA ALA A 402 12.75 16.96 -27.30
C ALA A 402 13.80 16.28 -28.19
N THR A 403 15.06 16.73 -28.15
CA THR A 403 16.17 16.08 -28.88
C THR A 403 16.67 14.80 -28.20
N ASP A 404 16.42 14.63 -26.90
CA ASP A 404 16.76 13.41 -26.17
C ASP A 404 15.68 12.32 -26.37
N ARG A 405 15.97 11.41 -27.27
CA ARG A 405 15.06 10.30 -27.60
C ARG A 405 14.83 9.35 -26.41
N THR A 406 15.77 9.26 -25.47
CA THR A 406 15.65 8.39 -24.30
C THR A 406 14.69 9.01 -23.31
N PHE A 407 14.87 10.30 -23.01
CA PHE A 407 13.95 11.09 -22.20
C PHE A 407 12.52 11.04 -22.76
N MET A 408 12.36 11.38 -24.05
CA MET A 408 11.03 11.41 -24.69
C MET A 408 10.32 10.06 -24.65
N ARG A 409 11.02 8.96 -24.93
CA ARG A 409 10.45 7.60 -24.84
C ARG A 409 10.13 7.21 -23.40
N GLY A 410 10.99 7.59 -22.44
CA GLY A 410 10.80 7.31 -21.02
C GLY A 410 9.54 8.03 -20.50
N LEU A 411 9.43 9.33 -20.74
CA LEU A 411 8.28 10.14 -20.33
C LEU A 411 6.98 9.69 -20.99
N CYS A 412 7.03 9.38 -22.30
CA CYS A 412 5.89 8.84 -23.03
C CYS A 412 5.41 7.54 -22.40
N LYS A 413 6.31 6.58 -22.19
CA LYS A 413 5.98 5.31 -21.55
C LYS A 413 5.38 5.52 -20.15
N ASP A 414 5.98 6.38 -19.35
CA ASP A 414 5.51 6.69 -18.00
C ASP A 414 4.07 7.23 -18.01
N LYS A 415 3.79 8.23 -18.86
CA LYS A 415 2.48 8.89 -18.90
C LYS A 415 1.39 8.12 -19.63
N THR A 416 1.75 7.23 -20.57
CA THR A 416 0.78 6.49 -21.40
C THR A 416 0.70 5.00 -21.10
N THR A 417 1.24 4.56 -19.97
CA THR A 417 1.07 3.19 -19.48
C THR A 417 -0.33 3.00 -18.93
N VAL A 418 -1.10 2.09 -19.55
CA VAL A 418 -2.45 1.73 -19.11
C VAL A 418 -2.36 1.02 -17.77
N GLN A 419 -3.10 1.51 -16.79
CA GLN A 419 -3.28 0.91 -15.47
C GLN A 419 -4.65 0.25 -15.35
N ALA A 420 -4.74 -0.76 -14.47
CA ALA A 420 -5.99 -1.46 -14.23
C ALA A 420 -5.99 -2.11 -12.84
N GLY A 421 -7.17 -2.14 -12.22
CA GLY A 421 -7.44 -2.86 -10.99
C GLY A 421 -8.62 -3.81 -11.15
N PHE A 422 -8.64 -4.90 -10.39
CA PHE A 422 -9.71 -5.88 -10.37
C PHE A 422 -9.94 -6.43 -8.96
N LEU A 423 -11.19 -6.54 -8.56
CA LEU A 423 -11.59 -7.14 -7.29
C LEU A 423 -12.82 -8.03 -7.47
N ALA A 424 -12.86 -9.18 -6.77
CA ALA A 424 -14.04 -10.03 -6.68
C ALA A 424 -14.36 -10.37 -5.23
N ILE A 425 -15.63 -10.27 -4.83
CA ILE A 425 -16.16 -10.50 -3.48
C ILE A 425 -17.34 -11.48 -3.57
N ASP A 426 -17.42 -12.42 -2.63
CA ASP A 426 -18.62 -13.23 -2.41
C ASP A 426 -19.60 -12.40 -1.56
N PRO A 427 -20.74 -11.96 -2.13
CA PRO A 427 -21.67 -11.05 -1.44
C PRO A 427 -22.31 -11.65 -0.20
N ARG A 428 -22.45 -12.97 -0.13
CA ARG A 428 -23.15 -13.70 0.95
C ARG A 428 -22.39 -13.70 2.28
N ASN A 429 -21.06 -13.45 2.23
CA ASN A 429 -20.19 -13.56 3.41
C ASN A 429 -19.05 -12.53 3.44
N GLY A 430 -19.00 -11.60 2.51
CA GLY A 430 -17.98 -10.55 2.43
C GLY A 430 -16.57 -11.05 2.09
N GLN A 431 -16.38 -12.31 1.67
CA GLN A 431 -15.06 -12.86 1.38
C GLN A 431 -14.48 -12.32 0.07
N ILE A 432 -13.29 -11.75 0.14
CA ILE A 432 -12.52 -11.34 -1.04
C ILE A 432 -11.97 -12.60 -1.71
N LYS A 433 -12.39 -12.88 -2.95
CA LYS A 433 -12.04 -14.08 -3.72
C LYS A 433 -10.89 -13.88 -4.69
N ALA A 434 -10.71 -12.67 -5.23
CA ALA A 434 -9.59 -12.31 -6.08
C ALA A 434 -9.28 -10.82 -5.95
N TRP A 435 -7.97 -10.47 -6.03
CA TRP A 435 -7.47 -9.10 -5.90
C TRP A 435 -6.27 -8.89 -6.82
N VAL A 436 -6.40 -8.04 -7.81
CA VAL A 436 -5.34 -7.69 -8.74
C VAL A 436 -5.20 -6.16 -8.76
N GLY A 437 -4.16 -5.63 -8.12
CA GLY A 437 -3.99 -4.18 -7.94
C GLY A 437 -3.34 -3.45 -9.10
N SER A 438 -2.61 -4.16 -9.98
CA SER A 438 -2.04 -3.60 -11.21
C SER A 438 -1.83 -4.67 -12.26
N ARG A 439 -1.49 -4.26 -13.48
CA ARG A 439 -1.17 -5.16 -14.59
C ARG A 439 0.13 -5.96 -14.35
N ASP A 440 1.10 -5.35 -13.71
CA ASP A 440 2.41 -5.93 -13.42
C ASP A 440 2.96 -5.36 -12.11
N PHE A 441 2.97 -6.16 -11.07
CA PHE A 441 3.43 -5.76 -9.74
C PHE A 441 4.90 -5.31 -9.71
N ALA A 442 5.75 -5.91 -10.54
CA ALA A 442 7.18 -5.57 -10.56
C ALA A 442 7.43 -4.18 -11.15
N GLY A 443 6.66 -3.80 -12.17
CA GLY A 443 6.72 -2.49 -12.79
C GLY A 443 5.86 -1.44 -12.08
N GLU A 444 4.73 -1.85 -11.48
CA GLU A 444 3.75 -0.97 -10.85
C GLU A 444 3.22 -1.60 -9.55
N PRO A 445 3.89 -1.35 -8.42
CA PRO A 445 3.48 -1.88 -7.12
C PRO A 445 2.33 -1.10 -6.48
N PHE A 446 1.88 0.01 -7.09
CA PHE A 446 0.75 0.79 -6.61
C PHE A 446 -0.56 0.01 -6.78
N ASP A 447 -1.37 -0.02 -5.73
CA ASP A 447 -2.59 -0.83 -5.65
C ASP A 447 -3.82 -0.04 -6.08
N HIS A 448 -4.27 -0.23 -7.32
CA HIS A 448 -5.45 0.43 -7.86
C HIS A 448 -6.78 -0.08 -7.28
N VAL A 449 -6.77 -1.11 -6.44
CA VAL A 449 -7.97 -1.60 -5.75
C VAL A 449 -8.25 -0.79 -4.47
N GLN A 450 -7.21 -0.53 -3.65
CA GLN A 450 -7.35 0.09 -2.33
C GLN A 450 -6.77 1.49 -2.23
N GLN A 451 -5.70 1.81 -3.00
CA GLN A 451 -4.97 3.07 -2.85
C GLN A 451 -5.46 4.14 -3.84
N ALA A 452 -5.76 3.74 -5.09
CA ALA A 452 -6.28 4.67 -6.08
C ALA A 452 -7.69 5.14 -5.71
N ARG A 453 -7.91 6.46 -5.75
CA ARG A 453 -9.23 7.07 -5.71
C ARG A 453 -9.51 7.69 -7.07
N ARG A 454 -10.54 7.17 -7.75
CA ARG A 454 -10.92 7.55 -9.09
C ARG A 454 -12.41 7.85 -9.16
N GLN A 455 -12.81 8.73 -10.05
CA GLN A 455 -14.22 9.03 -10.25
C GLN A 455 -14.95 7.78 -10.80
N PRO A 456 -15.98 7.27 -10.10
CA PRO A 456 -16.71 6.08 -10.53
C PRO A 456 -17.59 6.31 -11.76
N GLY A 457 -17.79 7.56 -12.16
CA GLY A 457 -18.62 7.89 -13.29
C GLY A 457 -20.04 7.32 -13.13
N SER A 458 -20.60 6.84 -14.22
CA SER A 458 -21.95 6.29 -14.26
C SER A 458 -22.18 5.03 -13.42
N THR A 459 -21.17 4.42 -12.80
CA THR A 459 -21.43 3.35 -11.80
C THR A 459 -22.09 3.92 -10.53
N PHE A 460 -21.91 5.21 -10.24
CA PHE A 460 -22.55 5.85 -9.10
C PHE A 460 -24.08 5.95 -9.22
N LYS A 461 -24.62 5.85 -10.45
CA LYS A 461 -26.07 5.91 -10.71
C LYS A 461 -26.88 4.84 -9.96
N ALA A 462 -26.28 3.68 -9.65
CA ALA A 462 -26.94 2.67 -8.83
C ALA A 462 -27.46 3.23 -7.50
N PHE A 463 -26.70 4.11 -6.84
CA PHE A 463 -27.11 4.72 -5.57
C PHE A 463 -28.25 5.75 -5.76
N VAL A 464 -28.26 6.47 -6.88
CA VAL A 464 -29.31 7.44 -7.20
C VAL A 464 -30.65 6.72 -7.42
N TYR A 465 -30.64 5.67 -8.23
CA TYR A 465 -31.85 4.88 -8.48
C TYR A 465 -32.27 4.03 -7.28
N GLY A 466 -31.30 3.50 -6.50
CA GLY A 466 -31.58 2.81 -5.26
C GLY A 466 -32.28 3.71 -4.25
N ALA A 467 -31.86 4.97 -4.12
CA ALA A 467 -32.50 5.95 -3.25
C ALA A 467 -33.90 6.34 -3.77
N ALA A 468 -34.09 6.45 -5.09
CA ALA A 468 -35.40 6.70 -5.70
C ALA A 468 -36.37 5.53 -5.45
N PHE A 469 -35.91 4.30 -5.60
CA PHE A 469 -36.76 3.12 -5.36
C PHE A 469 -37.06 2.93 -3.85
N ALA A 470 -36.14 3.35 -2.97
CA ALA A 470 -36.42 3.41 -1.53
C ALA A 470 -37.49 4.45 -1.17
N ASP A 471 -37.64 5.51 -1.97
CA ASP A 471 -38.71 6.51 -1.88
C ASP A 471 -40.03 6.08 -2.56
N GLY A 472 -40.09 4.86 -3.11
CA GLY A 472 -41.28 4.28 -3.71
C GLY A 472 -41.43 4.51 -5.21
N ALA A 473 -40.42 5.06 -5.89
CA ALA A 473 -40.39 5.14 -7.36
C ALA A 473 -40.46 3.74 -8.00
N LYS A 474 -41.08 3.65 -9.17
CA LYS A 474 -41.17 2.39 -9.91
C LYS A 474 -40.29 2.44 -11.18
N PRO A 475 -39.74 1.32 -11.65
CA PRO A 475 -38.97 1.27 -12.90
C PRO A 475 -39.75 1.75 -14.13
N THR A 476 -41.06 1.70 -14.07
CA THR A 476 -41.99 2.13 -15.15
C THR A 476 -42.29 3.63 -15.14
N ASP A 477 -41.92 4.34 -14.06
CA ASP A 477 -42.14 5.79 -14.01
C ASP A 477 -41.33 6.50 -15.06
N THR A 478 -41.84 7.57 -15.60
CA THR A 478 -41.23 8.26 -16.72
C THR A 478 -40.83 9.69 -16.40
N ILE A 479 -39.68 10.10 -16.93
CA ILE A 479 -39.19 11.48 -16.90
C ILE A 479 -38.90 11.91 -18.34
N VAL A 480 -39.16 13.17 -18.67
CA VAL A 480 -38.90 13.70 -20.03
C VAL A 480 -37.40 13.87 -20.22
N ASP A 481 -36.87 13.28 -21.31
CA ASP A 481 -35.45 13.43 -21.70
C ASP A 481 -35.24 14.77 -22.42
N GLN A 482 -35.01 15.82 -21.66
CA GLN A 482 -34.82 17.20 -22.14
C GLN A 482 -33.53 17.80 -21.62
N ALA A 483 -33.10 18.94 -22.18
CA ALA A 483 -31.98 19.70 -21.64
C ALA A 483 -32.29 20.16 -20.20
N VAL A 484 -31.33 20.02 -19.32
CA VAL A 484 -31.43 20.31 -17.86
C VAL A 484 -30.37 21.31 -17.48
N GLU A 485 -30.75 22.33 -16.75
CA GLU A 485 -29.87 23.31 -16.13
C GLU A 485 -30.10 23.31 -14.64
N MET A 486 -29.04 23.13 -13.86
CA MET A 486 -29.08 23.07 -12.39
C MET A 486 -28.15 24.12 -11.82
N PRO A 487 -28.68 25.08 -11.05
CA PRO A 487 -27.83 26.04 -10.35
C PRO A 487 -27.02 25.31 -9.26
N LEU A 488 -25.75 25.64 -9.18
CA LEU A 488 -24.83 25.19 -8.12
C LEU A 488 -24.59 26.31 -7.11
N GLU A 489 -24.09 25.94 -5.93
CA GLU A 489 -23.57 26.89 -4.95
C GLU A 489 -22.45 27.71 -5.62
N GLY A 490 -22.54 29.04 -5.58
CA GLY A 490 -21.58 29.94 -6.25
C GLY A 490 -22.10 30.54 -7.57
N GLY A 491 -23.34 30.21 -8.01
CA GLY A 491 -23.97 30.81 -9.19
C GLY A 491 -23.59 30.16 -10.52
N GLU A 492 -22.80 29.10 -10.50
CA GLU A 492 -22.52 28.29 -11.69
C GLU A 492 -23.74 27.45 -12.07
N ILE A 493 -23.95 27.23 -13.36
CA ILE A 493 -25.04 26.39 -13.87
C ILE A 493 -24.43 25.08 -14.39
N TRP A 494 -24.78 23.98 -13.75
CA TRP A 494 -24.41 22.65 -14.22
C TRP A 494 -25.39 22.14 -15.28
N ARG A 495 -24.84 21.68 -16.41
CA ARG A 495 -25.60 21.15 -17.55
C ARG A 495 -25.19 19.72 -17.82
N PRO A 496 -25.87 18.74 -17.21
CA PRO A 496 -25.59 17.34 -17.51
C PRO A 496 -25.93 17.04 -18.97
N ASN A 497 -25.01 16.45 -19.71
CA ASN A 497 -25.18 16.10 -21.11
C ASN A 497 -25.06 14.59 -21.33
N ASP A 498 -25.66 14.08 -22.37
CA ASP A 498 -25.54 12.73 -22.90
C ASP A 498 -24.86 12.78 -24.28
N ASP A 499 -24.31 11.67 -24.73
CA ASP A 499 -23.66 11.53 -26.05
C ASP A 499 -24.66 11.65 -27.21
N VAL A 500 -25.97 11.69 -26.89
CA VAL A 500 -27.06 11.87 -27.86
C VAL A 500 -27.89 13.10 -27.51
N PRO A 501 -28.44 13.80 -28.50
CA PRO A 501 -29.34 14.93 -28.27
C PRO A 501 -30.55 14.55 -27.41
N PRO A 502 -31.18 15.50 -26.71
CA PRO A 502 -32.43 15.27 -25.98
C PRO A 502 -33.54 14.80 -26.91
N SER A 503 -34.21 13.75 -26.52
CA SER A 503 -35.31 13.19 -27.33
C SER A 503 -36.61 13.97 -27.14
N ASN A 504 -36.72 14.77 -26.07
CA ASN A 504 -37.92 15.49 -25.62
C ASN A 504 -39.17 14.58 -25.45
N LYS A 505 -38.93 13.29 -25.18
CA LYS A 505 -39.95 12.28 -24.94
C LYS A 505 -39.84 11.70 -23.53
N PRO A 506 -40.93 11.23 -22.94
CA PRO A 506 -40.91 10.47 -21.72
C PRO A 506 -40.05 9.21 -21.88
N MET A 507 -39.18 8.94 -20.91
CA MET A 507 -38.34 7.75 -20.81
C MET A 507 -38.53 7.11 -19.44
N THR A 508 -38.64 5.79 -19.37
CA THR A 508 -38.79 5.06 -18.12
C THR A 508 -37.52 5.13 -17.30
N LEU A 509 -37.63 5.05 -15.97
CA LEU A 509 -36.46 4.97 -15.08
C LEU A 509 -35.62 3.72 -15.39
N ARG A 510 -36.25 2.62 -15.77
CA ARG A 510 -35.59 1.39 -16.22
C ARG A 510 -34.72 1.64 -17.46
N ASP A 511 -35.26 2.27 -18.48
CA ASP A 511 -34.49 2.58 -19.69
C ASP A 511 -33.39 3.60 -19.44
N ALA A 512 -33.68 4.59 -18.63
CA ALA A 512 -32.72 5.61 -18.28
C ALA A 512 -31.49 5.02 -17.52
N LEU A 513 -31.69 4.04 -16.64
CA LEU A 513 -30.58 3.31 -15.98
C LEU A 513 -29.90 2.33 -16.95
N ALA A 514 -30.66 1.58 -17.75
CA ALA A 514 -30.14 0.61 -18.70
C ALA A 514 -29.24 1.25 -19.77
N PHE A 515 -29.63 2.40 -20.30
CA PHE A 515 -28.90 3.18 -21.30
C PHE A 515 -28.06 4.31 -20.66
N SER A 516 -28.00 4.36 -19.32
CA SER A 516 -27.13 5.26 -18.54
C SER A 516 -27.33 6.75 -18.83
N ARG A 517 -28.58 7.23 -18.98
CA ARG A 517 -28.90 8.61 -19.34
C ARG A 517 -28.54 9.61 -18.22
N ASN A 518 -27.68 10.59 -18.56
CA ASN A 518 -27.19 11.58 -17.59
C ASN A 518 -28.29 12.58 -17.20
N ARG A 519 -29.02 13.12 -18.21
CA ARG A 519 -30.06 14.12 -17.99
C ARG A 519 -31.19 13.60 -17.12
N ILE A 520 -31.62 12.36 -17.34
CA ILE A 520 -32.64 11.71 -16.51
C ILE A 520 -32.11 11.48 -15.10
N THR A 521 -30.89 10.92 -14.97
CA THR A 521 -30.30 10.65 -13.65
C THR A 521 -30.12 11.92 -12.81
N ALA A 522 -29.77 13.04 -13.45
CA ALA A 522 -29.65 14.33 -12.78
C ALA A 522 -31.01 14.81 -12.24
N GLN A 523 -32.08 14.65 -12.99
CA GLN A 523 -33.46 14.95 -12.56
C GLN A 523 -33.88 14.06 -11.38
N VAL A 524 -33.60 12.75 -11.44
CA VAL A 524 -33.83 11.81 -10.32
C VAL A 524 -33.03 12.23 -9.09
N MET A 525 -31.75 12.59 -9.24
CA MET A 525 -30.89 13.04 -8.16
C MET A 525 -31.45 14.28 -7.45
N GLN A 526 -32.00 15.20 -8.20
CA GLN A 526 -32.58 16.40 -7.64
C GLN A 526 -33.88 16.10 -6.88
N ALA A 527 -34.69 15.18 -7.39
CA ALA A 527 -35.93 14.77 -6.70
C ALA A 527 -35.65 14.05 -5.36
N VAL A 528 -34.61 13.18 -5.35
CA VAL A 528 -34.24 12.39 -4.14
C VAL A 528 -33.40 13.21 -3.15
N GLY A 529 -32.57 14.10 -3.64
CA GLY A 529 -31.61 14.89 -2.88
C GLY A 529 -30.23 14.26 -2.77
N PRO A 530 -29.14 15.04 -3.03
CA PRO A 530 -27.77 14.56 -3.02
C PRO A 530 -27.30 13.98 -1.68
N ASP A 531 -27.73 14.56 -0.57
CA ASP A 531 -27.40 14.08 0.78
C ASP A 531 -27.92 12.67 1.06
N LYS A 532 -29.14 12.36 0.60
CA LYS A 532 -29.72 11.04 0.79
C LYS A 532 -28.96 9.99 -0.02
N VAL A 533 -28.62 10.32 -1.26
CA VAL A 533 -27.83 9.44 -2.12
C VAL A 533 -26.43 9.22 -1.55
N ALA A 534 -25.76 10.26 -1.03
CA ALA A 534 -24.46 10.13 -0.38
C ALA A 534 -24.53 9.28 0.90
N ARG A 535 -25.59 9.43 1.70
CA ARG A 535 -25.80 8.57 2.89
C ARG A 535 -26.03 7.11 2.50
N LEU A 536 -26.85 6.85 1.48
CA LEU A 536 -27.09 5.49 0.99
C LEU A 536 -25.78 4.86 0.47
N ALA A 537 -25.01 5.57 -0.35
CA ALA A 537 -23.73 5.08 -0.85
C ALA A 537 -22.77 4.70 0.30
N ARG A 538 -22.70 5.51 1.37
CA ARG A 538 -21.92 5.18 2.58
C ARG A 538 -22.45 3.96 3.31
N ALA A 539 -23.76 3.86 3.48
CA ALA A 539 -24.39 2.70 4.12
C ALA A 539 -24.10 1.41 3.34
N MET A 540 -24.08 1.49 2.02
CA MET A 540 -23.81 0.35 1.14
C MET A 540 -22.33 -0.04 1.06
N GLY A 541 -21.36 0.80 1.52
CA GLY A 541 -19.95 0.44 1.56
C GLY A 541 -18.95 1.47 1.05
N VAL A 542 -19.37 2.65 0.59
CA VAL A 542 -18.47 3.76 0.24
C VAL A 542 -18.13 4.54 1.50
N ARG A 543 -17.19 4.01 2.32
CA ARG A 543 -16.96 4.49 3.71
C ARG A 543 -15.66 5.25 3.92
N ASP A 544 -14.62 4.94 3.13
CA ASP A 544 -13.27 5.50 3.28
C ASP A 544 -13.06 6.76 2.43
N SER A 545 -13.90 6.97 1.41
CA SER A 545 -13.83 8.09 0.48
C SER A 545 -14.83 9.20 0.84
N GLU A 546 -14.41 10.44 0.63
CA GLU A 546 -15.26 11.61 0.85
C GLU A 546 -16.27 11.76 -0.29
N LEU A 547 -17.55 11.72 0.01
CA LEU A 547 -18.62 12.00 -0.94
C LEU A 547 -19.15 13.41 -0.71
N LYS A 548 -19.02 14.27 -1.75
CA LYS A 548 -19.56 15.62 -1.75
C LYS A 548 -21.03 15.57 -2.19
N PRO A 549 -22.00 15.96 -1.35
CA PRO A 549 -23.43 15.86 -1.67
C PRO A 549 -23.88 17.03 -2.55
N VAL A 550 -23.39 17.06 -3.78
CA VAL A 550 -23.76 18.04 -4.80
C VAL A 550 -24.48 17.36 -5.97
N PRO A 551 -25.28 18.08 -6.78
CA PRO A 551 -26.02 17.48 -7.90
C PRO A 551 -25.18 16.65 -8.85
N SER A 552 -23.94 17.07 -9.13
CA SER A 552 -23.02 16.35 -10.02
C SER A 552 -22.54 15.00 -9.47
N LEU A 553 -22.74 14.72 -8.16
CA LEU A 553 -22.51 13.40 -7.57
C LEU A 553 -23.35 12.30 -8.27
N ALA A 554 -24.48 12.67 -8.90
CA ALA A 554 -25.29 11.78 -9.75
C ALA A 554 -24.47 11.07 -10.84
N LEU A 555 -23.42 11.74 -11.32
CA LEU A 555 -22.54 11.22 -12.35
C LEU A 555 -21.19 10.73 -11.80
N GLY A 556 -21.09 10.59 -10.47
CA GLY A 556 -19.92 10.02 -9.81
C GLY A 556 -18.69 10.92 -9.84
N THR A 557 -18.88 12.21 -9.55
CA THR A 557 -17.77 13.18 -9.53
C THR A 557 -16.85 13.08 -8.29
N SER A 558 -17.29 12.45 -7.20
CA SER A 558 -16.47 12.20 -6.01
C SER A 558 -15.58 10.97 -6.22
N PRO A 559 -14.23 11.09 -6.09
CA PRO A 559 -13.32 9.95 -6.27
C PRO A 559 -13.47 8.91 -5.16
N VAL A 560 -13.53 7.62 -5.55
CA VAL A 560 -13.68 6.47 -4.65
C VAL A 560 -12.72 5.36 -5.03
N THR A 561 -12.53 4.36 -4.16
CA THR A 561 -11.71 3.19 -4.46
C THR A 561 -12.53 2.10 -5.17
N LEU A 562 -11.84 1.24 -5.93
CA LEU A 562 -12.49 0.08 -6.55
C LEU A 562 -13.05 -0.87 -5.47
N LYS A 563 -12.37 -1.02 -4.34
CA LYS A 563 -12.83 -1.84 -3.22
C LYS A 563 -14.18 -1.34 -2.68
N GLU A 564 -14.33 -0.04 -2.47
CA GLU A 564 -15.59 0.54 -1.98
C GLU A 564 -16.73 0.31 -2.96
N MET A 565 -16.49 0.51 -4.26
CA MET A 565 -17.52 0.32 -5.28
C MET A 565 -17.96 -1.15 -5.41
N VAL A 566 -17.00 -2.09 -5.45
CA VAL A 566 -17.34 -3.52 -5.50
C VAL A 566 -18.04 -3.97 -4.22
N SER A 567 -17.64 -3.46 -3.06
CA SER A 567 -18.30 -3.71 -1.78
C SER A 567 -19.74 -3.19 -1.77
N ALA A 568 -19.96 -1.97 -2.26
CA ALA A 568 -21.31 -1.40 -2.36
C ALA A 568 -22.22 -2.16 -3.33
N TYR A 569 -21.67 -2.69 -4.43
CA TYR A 569 -22.41 -3.56 -5.32
C TYR A 569 -22.64 -4.96 -4.73
N SER A 570 -21.76 -5.41 -3.84
CA SER A 570 -21.99 -6.65 -3.07
C SER A 570 -23.17 -6.50 -2.11
N THR A 571 -23.45 -5.29 -1.62
CA THR A 571 -24.65 -4.98 -0.83
C THR A 571 -25.92 -5.14 -1.66
N ILE A 572 -25.92 -4.68 -2.93
CA ILE A 572 -27.04 -4.91 -3.86
C ILE A 572 -27.23 -6.41 -4.15
N ALA A 573 -26.15 -7.15 -4.33
CA ALA A 573 -26.20 -8.59 -4.58
C ALA A 573 -26.57 -9.41 -3.32
N ASN A 574 -26.63 -8.79 -2.14
CA ASN A 574 -26.93 -9.37 -0.84
C ASN A 574 -28.22 -8.81 -0.24
N ASP A 575 -29.23 -8.59 -1.06
CA ASP A 575 -30.58 -8.14 -0.64
C ASP A 575 -30.54 -6.83 0.17
N GLY A 576 -29.61 -5.94 -0.15
CA GLY A 576 -29.46 -4.63 0.51
C GLY A 576 -28.76 -4.68 1.87
N GLU A 577 -28.11 -5.77 2.23
CA GLU A 577 -27.31 -5.94 3.44
C GLU A 577 -25.82 -5.80 3.17
N TYR A 578 -25.20 -4.81 3.78
CA TYR A 578 -23.78 -4.60 3.74
C TYR A 578 -23.03 -5.60 4.62
N LEU A 579 -21.99 -6.21 4.08
CA LEU A 579 -21.02 -7.01 4.81
C LEU A 579 -19.62 -6.43 4.58
N GLU A 580 -18.87 -6.22 5.66
CA GLU A 580 -17.49 -5.73 5.56
C GLU A 580 -16.62 -6.74 4.80
N PRO A 581 -15.90 -6.32 3.74
CA PRO A 581 -15.00 -7.20 3.00
C PRO A 581 -13.86 -7.72 3.86
N ARG A 582 -13.69 -9.04 3.93
CA ARG A 582 -12.68 -9.70 4.74
C ARG A 582 -11.63 -10.46 3.93
N MET A 583 -10.40 -10.45 4.46
CA MET A 583 -9.23 -11.07 3.83
C MET A 583 -8.84 -12.41 4.49
N VAL A 584 -9.16 -12.62 5.76
CA VAL A 584 -8.68 -13.74 6.57
C VAL A 584 -9.85 -14.51 7.14
N THR A 585 -9.76 -15.82 7.15
CA THR A 585 -10.72 -16.70 7.81
C THR A 585 -10.18 -17.21 9.13
N ARG A 586 -8.86 -17.53 9.20
CA ARG A 586 -8.27 -18.17 10.38
C ARG A 586 -6.76 -17.93 10.44
N ILE A 587 -6.21 -17.84 11.64
CA ILE A 587 -4.76 -17.87 11.91
C ILE A 587 -4.47 -19.06 12.80
N GLU A 588 -3.50 -19.86 12.41
CA GLU A 588 -3.00 -21.05 13.08
C GLU A 588 -1.54 -20.83 13.47
N ASP A 589 -1.07 -21.57 14.47
CA ASP A 589 0.36 -21.68 14.77
C ASP A 589 1.04 -22.68 13.80
N SER A 590 2.35 -22.89 13.97
CA SER A 590 3.14 -23.83 13.16
C SER A 590 2.75 -25.31 13.36
N LYS A 591 2.00 -25.63 14.42
CA LYS A 591 1.50 -26.98 14.73
C LYS A 591 0.08 -27.20 14.23
N GLY A 592 -0.60 -26.14 13.74
CA GLY A 592 -1.98 -26.18 13.30
C GLY A 592 -3.01 -25.87 14.39
N GLU A 593 -2.57 -25.40 15.57
CA GLU A 593 -3.47 -24.92 16.62
C GLU A 593 -4.08 -23.58 16.19
N VAL A 594 -5.41 -23.44 16.37
CA VAL A 594 -6.13 -22.24 15.94
C VAL A 594 -5.94 -21.13 16.97
N LEU A 595 -5.27 -20.05 16.56
CA LEU A 595 -5.03 -18.88 17.38
C LEU A 595 -6.17 -17.86 17.28
N ALA A 596 -6.79 -17.71 16.11
CA ALA A 596 -7.91 -16.84 15.89
C ALA A 596 -8.78 -17.28 14.71
N GLU A 597 -10.09 -17.15 14.85
CA GLU A 597 -11.06 -17.30 13.77
C GLU A 597 -11.79 -15.98 13.51
N PHE A 598 -12.02 -15.71 12.23
CA PHE A 598 -12.69 -14.47 11.79
C PHE A 598 -13.98 -14.85 11.06
N ALA A 599 -15.10 -14.76 11.77
CA ALA A 599 -16.43 -14.91 11.20
C ALA A 599 -16.79 -13.71 10.29
N SER A 600 -17.85 -13.82 9.49
CA SER A 600 -18.43 -12.67 8.80
C SER A 600 -18.92 -11.67 9.83
N ALA A 601 -18.74 -10.38 9.55
CA ALA A 601 -19.35 -9.33 10.35
C ALA A 601 -20.89 -9.48 10.33
N SER A 602 -21.56 -8.98 11.33
CA SER A 602 -23.01 -8.90 11.30
C SER A 602 -23.46 -8.02 10.14
N PRO A 603 -24.44 -8.44 9.33
CA PRO A 603 -24.90 -7.65 8.20
C PRO A 603 -25.54 -6.34 8.69
N GLU A 604 -25.30 -5.26 7.98
CA GLU A 604 -25.90 -3.95 8.21
C GLU A 604 -26.91 -3.64 7.10
N ARG A 605 -28.18 -3.46 7.42
CA ARG A 605 -29.21 -3.12 6.44
C ARG A 605 -28.98 -1.72 5.88
N ALA A 606 -28.58 -1.61 4.61
CA ALA A 606 -28.39 -0.35 3.91
C ALA A 606 -29.59 0.04 3.05
N LEU A 607 -30.29 -0.93 2.47
CA LEU A 607 -31.45 -0.74 1.61
C LEU A 607 -32.53 -1.76 1.97
N SER A 608 -33.80 -1.38 1.86
CA SER A 608 -34.89 -2.33 2.08
C SER A 608 -34.90 -3.42 0.99
N PRO A 609 -35.28 -4.67 1.33
CA PRO A 609 -35.31 -5.76 0.34
C PRO A 609 -36.13 -5.43 -0.91
N SER A 610 -37.27 -4.74 -0.75
CA SER A 610 -38.13 -4.35 -1.87
C SER A 610 -37.44 -3.36 -2.80
N ALA A 611 -36.79 -2.31 -2.26
CA ALA A 611 -36.06 -1.33 -3.07
C ALA A 611 -34.82 -1.93 -3.74
N ASP A 612 -34.11 -2.82 -3.01
CA ASP A 612 -32.93 -3.50 -3.53
C ASP A 612 -33.25 -4.44 -4.69
N ARG A 613 -34.26 -5.30 -4.53
CA ARG A 613 -34.72 -6.20 -5.59
C ARG A 613 -35.23 -5.45 -6.82
N THR A 614 -35.89 -4.30 -6.62
CA THR A 614 -36.31 -3.40 -7.70
C THR A 614 -35.11 -2.81 -8.44
N LEU A 615 -34.08 -2.38 -7.69
CA LEU A 615 -32.83 -1.87 -8.27
C LEU A 615 -32.10 -2.98 -9.04
N LEU A 616 -31.89 -4.13 -8.41
CA LEU A 616 -31.22 -5.28 -9.01
C LEU A 616 -31.90 -5.73 -10.31
N ASP A 617 -33.23 -5.86 -10.31
CA ASP A 617 -34.02 -6.20 -11.48
C ASP A 617 -33.87 -5.15 -12.59
N THR A 618 -33.89 -3.87 -12.24
CA THR A 618 -33.65 -2.79 -13.20
C THR A 618 -32.22 -2.85 -13.77
N MET A 619 -31.23 -3.22 -12.97
CA MET A 619 -29.83 -3.35 -13.40
C MET A 619 -29.54 -4.58 -14.27
N ARG A 620 -30.41 -5.59 -14.26
CA ARG A 620 -30.35 -6.70 -15.24
C ARG A 620 -30.46 -6.20 -16.69
N ASP A 621 -31.25 -5.15 -16.92
CA ASP A 621 -31.43 -4.60 -18.26
C ASP A 621 -30.21 -3.85 -18.79
N VAL A 622 -29.35 -3.35 -17.92
CA VAL A 622 -28.02 -2.84 -18.32
C VAL A 622 -27.24 -3.92 -19.08
N VAL A 623 -27.32 -5.17 -18.59
CA VAL A 623 -26.59 -6.31 -19.17
C VAL A 623 -27.39 -6.99 -20.30
N ASN A 624 -28.72 -7.00 -20.23
CA ASN A 624 -29.54 -7.68 -21.19
C ASN A 624 -29.66 -6.90 -22.54
N ARG A 625 -29.82 -5.57 -22.46
CA ARG A 625 -30.06 -4.73 -23.62
C ARG A 625 -29.42 -3.35 -23.59
N GLY A 626 -28.81 -2.99 -22.47
CA GLY A 626 -28.22 -1.67 -22.23
C GLY A 626 -26.71 -1.62 -22.54
N THR A 627 -26.01 -0.72 -21.83
CA THR A 627 -24.57 -0.43 -22.05
C THR A 627 -23.65 -1.62 -21.76
N GLY A 628 -24.10 -2.61 -20.98
CA GLY A 628 -23.39 -3.85 -20.64
C GLY A 628 -23.73 -5.05 -21.53
N ALA A 629 -24.49 -4.90 -22.61
CA ALA A 629 -24.99 -6.01 -23.42
C ALA A 629 -23.90 -6.93 -24.01
N SER A 630 -22.65 -6.47 -24.06
CA SER A 630 -21.50 -7.30 -24.44
C SER A 630 -21.30 -8.53 -23.54
N ILE A 631 -21.77 -8.50 -22.30
CA ILE A 631 -21.77 -9.67 -21.41
C ILE A 631 -22.58 -10.82 -22.02
N ARG A 632 -23.72 -10.52 -22.61
CA ARG A 632 -24.57 -11.50 -23.31
C ARG A 632 -24.02 -11.83 -24.70
N THR A 633 -23.74 -10.81 -25.50
CA THR A 633 -23.45 -10.97 -26.94
C THR A 633 -22.03 -11.42 -27.23
N ARG A 634 -21.02 -10.87 -26.53
CA ARG A 634 -19.59 -11.18 -26.76
C ARG A 634 -19.13 -12.34 -25.89
N PHE A 635 -19.48 -12.33 -24.60
CA PHE A 635 -19.00 -13.33 -23.63
C PHE A 635 -19.93 -14.51 -23.47
N GLY A 636 -21.17 -14.47 -24.02
CA GLY A 636 -22.12 -15.57 -24.01
C GLY A 636 -22.59 -15.97 -22.61
N ILE A 637 -22.49 -15.08 -21.61
CA ILE A 637 -22.89 -15.35 -20.23
C ILE A 637 -24.41 -15.30 -20.15
N ARG A 638 -25.04 -16.46 -19.82
CA ARG A 638 -26.51 -16.62 -19.71
C ARG A 638 -26.97 -16.69 -18.24
N ALA A 639 -26.07 -16.74 -17.28
CA ALA A 639 -26.36 -16.70 -15.85
C ALA A 639 -27.20 -15.48 -15.48
N ASP A 640 -27.88 -15.53 -14.33
CA ASP A 640 -28.63 -14.39 -13.81
C ASP A 640 -27.64 -13.36 -13.25
N VAL A 641 -27.40 -12.32 -14.04
CA VAL A 641 -26.43 -11.27 -13.71
C VAL A 641 -27.00 -9.89 -13.95
N ALA A 642 -26.59 -8.96 -13.09
CA ALA A 642 -26.88 -7.54 -13.20
C ALA A 642 -25.56 -6.74 -13.14
N GLY A 643 -25.53 -5.52 -13.62
CA GLY A 643 -24.28 -4.75 -13.57
C GLY A 643 -24.42 -3.31 -14.04
N LYS A 644 -23.30 -2.60 -14.06
CA LYS A 644 -23.25 -1.21 -14.50
C LYS A 644 -21.89 -0.85 -15.09
N THR A 645 -21.92 -0.18 -16.24
CA THR A 645 -20.76 0.47 -16.85
C THR A 645 -20.54 1.85 -16.23
N GLY A 646 -19.31 2.28 -16.13
CA GLY A 646 -18.92 3.63 -15.75
C GLY A 646 -17.89 4.18 -16.72
N THR A 647 -18.06 5.43 -17.07
CA THR A 647 -17.12 6.20 -17.86
C THR A 647 -17.13 7.61 -17.27
N THR A 648 -15.98 8.20 -17.08
CA THR A 648 -15.86 9.61 -16.71
C THR A 648 -15.83 10.48 -17.94
N GLN A 649 -15.97 11.80 -17.76
CA GLN A 649 -15.80 12.75 -18.84
C GLN A 649 -14.44 12.54 -19.51
N ASP A 650 -14.37 12.74 -20.79
CA ASP A 650 -13.18 12.57 -21.64
C ASP A 650 -12.56 11.15 -21.61
N ASN A 651 -13.32 10.16 -21.12
CA ASN A 651 -12.85 8.77 -21.01
C ASN A 651 -11.56 8.60 -20.20
N ALA A 652 -11.35 9.41 -19.15
CA ALA A 652 -10.17 9.28 -18.29
C ALA A 652 -10.19 7.98 -17.46
N ASP A 653 -11.39 7.54 -17.02
CA ASP A 653 -11.61 6.33 -16.23
C ASP A 653 -12.70 5.46 -16.86
N GLY A 654 -12.40 4.18 -16.98
CA GLY A 654 -13.35 3.16 -17.39
C GLY A 654 -13.66 2.19 -16.25
N TRP A 655 -14.93 1.96 -15.95
CA TRP A 655 -15.39 1.09 -14.88
C TRP A 655 -16.41 0.08 -15.40
N PHE A 656 -16.40 -1.10 -14.82
CA PHE A 656 -17.49 -2.06 -14.95
C PHE A 656 -17.59 -2.94 -13.73
N ILE A 657 -18.79 -3.09 -13.18
CA ILE A 657 -19.08 -4.00 -12.08
C ILE A 657 -20.23 -4.91 -12.50
N LEU A 658 -20.02 -6.22 -12.31
CA LEU A 658 -20.99 -7.28 -12.60
C LEU A 658 -21.30 -8.03 -11.32
N MET A 659 -22.56 -8.25 -11.07
CA MET A 659 -23.10 -8.99 -9.94
C MET A 659 -23.70 -10.31 -10.43
N ASP A 660 -23.36 -11.39 -9.77
CA ASP A 660 -23.95 -12.71 -9.79
C ASP A 660 -24.31 -13.08 -8.34
N PRO A 661 -25.31 -13.93 -8.06
CA PRO A 661 -25.69 -14.28 -6.69
C PRO A 661 -24.57 -14.80 -5.81
N GLN A 662 -23.51 -15.35 -6.40
CA GLN A 662 -22.37 -15.96 -5.67
C GLN A 662 -21.10 -15.09 -5.73
N LEU A 663 -21.04 -14.14 -6.65
CA LEU A 663 -19.82 -13.38 -6.90
C LEU A 663 -20.10 -12.00 -7.50
N VAL A 664 -19.54 -10.99 -6.91
CA VAL A 664 -19.54 -9.63 -7.46
C VAL A 664 -18.12 -9.29 -7.86
N ALA A 665 -17.90 -8.89 -9.11
CA ALA A 665 -16.59 -8.50 -9.58
C ALA A 665 -16.61 -7.18 -10.32
N GLY A 666 -15.60 -6.37 -10.05
CA GLY A 666 -15.42 -5.07 -10.68
C GLY A 666 -14.01 -4.85 -11.20
N ALA A 667 -13.90 -4.08 -12.25
CA ALA A 667 -12.63 -3.61 -12.80
C ALA A 667 -12.68 -2.10 -13.05
N TRP A 668 -11.50 -1.50 -12.87
CA TRP A 668 -11.18 -0.14 -13.27
C TRP A 668 -10.02 -0.16 -14.26
N VAL A 669 -10.04 0.74 -15.24
CA VAL A 669 -8.97 0.96 -16.22
C VAL A 669 -8.80 2.46 -16.42
N GLY A 670 -7.57 2.92 -16.50
CA GLY A 670 -7.23 4.34 -16.72
C GLY A 670 -5.74 4.54 -16.91
N PHE A 671 -5.30 5.76 -16.74
CA PHE A 671 -3.88 6.14 -16.65
C PHE A 671 -3.60 6.79 -15.29
N ASP A 672 -2.34 6.86 -14.88
CA ASP A 672 -1.97 7.50 -13.62
C ASP A 672 -2.31 8.99 -13.64
N ASP A 673 -2.17 9.62 -14.77
CA ASP A 673 -2.54 11.02 -14.98
C ASP A 673 -3.88 11.13 -15.74
N GLY A 674 -4.88 11.75 -15.12
CA GLY A 674 -6.22 11.90 -15.68
C GLY A 674 -6.30 12.79 -16.93
N ARG A 675 -5.22 13.49 -17.30
CA ARG A 675 -5.11 14.24 -18.55
C ARG A 675 -4.87 13.33 -19.77
N VAL A 676 -4.43 12.10 -19.53
CA VAL A 676 -4.32 11.05 -20.54
C VAL A 676 -5.62 10.26 -20.55
N THR A 677 -6.25 10.17 -21.71
CA THR A 677 -7.59 9.60 -21.82
C THR A 677 -7.58 8.26 -22.55
N LEU A 678 -8.50 7.36 -22.14
CA LEU A 678 -8.74 6.11 -22.85
C LEU A 678 -9.42 6.39 -24.20
N GLN A 679 -9.00 5.67 -25.24
CA GLN A 679 -9.71 5.68 -26.54
C GLN A 679 -10.97 4.79 -26.51
N ALA A 680 -11.52 4.51 -25.31
CA ALA A 680 -12.59 3.57 -25.12
C ALA A 680 -13.37 3.84 -23.83
N GLU A 681 -14.68 3.83 -23.90
CA GLU A 681 -15.58 3.86 -22.75
C GLU A 681 -15.43 2.62 -21.85
N GLY A 682 -15.99 2.65 -20.62
CA GLY A 682 -16.00 1.52 -19.70
C GLY A 682 -16.54 0.22 -20.28
N ALA A 683 -17.50 0.31 -21.20
CA ALA A 683 -18.04 -0.84 -21.94
C ALA A 683 -17.00 -1.52 -22.86
N ARG A 684 -15.95 -0.82 -23.27
CA ARG A 684 -14.88 -1.32 -24.14
C ARG A 684 -13.54 -1.47 -23.42
N SER A 685 -13.37 -0.87 -22.26
CA SER A 685 -12.14 -0.92 -21.45
C SER A 685 -12.25 -1.89 -20.27
N ALA A 686 -13.07 -1.64 -19.27
CA ALA A 686 -13.17 -2.44 -18.04
C ALA A 686 -14.10 -3.66 -18.20
N LEU A 687 -15.22 -3.55 -18.94
CA LEU A 687 -16.17 -4.67 -19.14
C LEU A 687 -15.51 -5.93 -19.70
N PRO A 688 -14.58 -5.88 -20.68
CA PRO A 688 -13.94 -7.09 -21.20
C PRO A 688 -13.14 -7.86 -20.14
N ILE A 689 -12.54 -7.18 -19.15
CA ILE A 689 -11.80 -7.82 -18.04
C ILE A 689 -12.75 -8.65 -17.20
N VAL A 690 -13.86 -8.04 -16.77
CA VAL A 690 -14.85 -8.69 -15.91
C VAL A 690 -15.60 -9.80 -16.68
N GLY A 691 -15.95 -9.55 -17.95
CA GLY A 691 -16.63 -10.53 -18.81
C GLY A 691 -15.80 -11.79 -19.07
N ASP A 692 -14.51 -11.64 -19.38
CA ASP A 692 -13.57 -12.76 -19.56
C ASP A 692 -13.37 -13.53 -18.26
N PHE A 693 -13.22 -12.83 -17.12
CA PHE A 693 -13.13 -13.46 -15.81
C PHE A 693 -14.36 -14.31 -15.51
N PHE A 694 -15.57 -13.76 -15.60
CA PHE A 694 -16.81 -14.51 -15.35
C PHE A 694 -17.00 -15.67 -16.34
N GLN A 695 -16.66 -15.49 -17.61
CA GLN A 695 -16.72 -16.57 -18.60
C GLN A 695 -15.84 -17.75 -18.21
N ARG A 696 -14.61 -17.48 -17.70
CA ARG A 696 -13.70 -18.52 -17.20
C ARG A 696 -14.23 -19.19 -15.94
N ALA A 697 -14.73 -18.39 -14.98
CA ALA A 697 -15.24 -18.89 -13.70
C ALA A 697 -16.47 -19.79 -13.87
N LEU A 698 -17.41 -19.40 -14.74
CA LEU A 698 -18.60 -20.16 -15.11
C LEU A 698 -18.26 -21.45 -15.88
N ARG A 699 -17.32 -21.38 -16.85
CA ARG A 699 -16.84 -22.58 -17.57
C ARG A 699 -16.14 -23.58 -16.65
N ALA A 700 -15.40 -23.10 -15.69
CA ALA A 700 -14.75 -23.93 -14.67
C ALA A 700 -15.72 -24.42 -13.58
N ARG A 701 -16.99 -24.02 -13.60
CA ARG A 701 -18.01 -24.33 -12.61
C ARG A 701 -17.62 -23.95 -11.18
N ILE A 702 -16.85 -22.90 -11.03
CA ILE A 702 -16.54 -22.30 -9.70
C ILE A 702 -17.70 -21.41 -9.28
N VAL A 703 -18.37 -20.78 -10.23
CA VAL A 703 -19.64 -20.07 -10.08
C VAL A 703 -20.72 -20.93 -10.75
N ASP A 704 -21.83 -21.17 -10.06
CA ASP A 704 -22.93 -21.96 -10.60
C ASP A 704 -23.76 -21.12 -11.58
N PRO A 705 -23.81 -21.50 -12.87
CA PRO A 705 -24.58 -20.74 -13.87
C PRO A 705 -26.10 -20.78 -13.65
N ARG A 706 -26.57 -21.63 -12.73
CA ARG A 706 -28.00 -21.79 -12.40
C ARG A 706 -28.43 -20.94 -11.21
N ALA A 707 -27.48 -20.39 -10.46
CA ALA A 707 -27.81 -19.50 -9.34
C ALA A 707 -28.69 -18.33 -9.80
N ARG A 708 -29.65 -17.96 -8.98
CA ARG A 708 -30.59 -16.87 -9.24
C ARG A 708 -30.65 -15.95 -8.04
N PHE A 709 -30.84 -14.67 -8.31
CA PHE A 709 -31.20 -13.71 -7.28
C PHE A 709 -32.67 -13.92 -6.86
N ASP A 710 -32.95 -13.69 -5.59
CA ASP A 710 -34.32 -13.58 -5.12
C ASP A 710 -34.89 -12.22 -5.61
N THR A 711 -35.93 -12.25 -6.41
CA THR A 711 -36.44 -11.05 -7.10
C THR A 711 -37.96 -10.87 -7.02
N GLU A 712 -38.61 -11.44 -6.04
CA GLU A 712 -40.02 -11.09 -5.81
C GLU A 712 -40.12 -9.61 -5.38
N VAL A 713 -40.54 -8.77 -6.32
CA VAL A 713 -40.70 -7.33 -6.10
C VAL A 713 -42.14 -7.08 -5.61
N GLN A 714 -42.26 -6.66 -4.35
CA GLN A 714 -43.52 -6.14 -3.85
C GLN A 714 -43.69 -4.70 -4.34
N PRO A 715 -44.93 -4.30 -4.83
CA PRO A 715 -45.19 -2.93 -5.24
C PRO A 715 -45.03 -1.96 -4.05
N GLY A 716 -44.05 -1.08 -4.14
CA GLY A 716 -43.83 -0.04 -3.14
C GLY A 716 -44.77 1.15 -3.27
N ALA A 717 -44.96 1.89 -2.19
CA ALA A 717 -45.75 3.13 -2.19
C ALA A 717 -45.05 4.24 -3.00
N PHE A 718 -45.57 4.58 -4.14
CA PHE A 718 -44.94 5.49 -5.12
C PHE A 718 -45.28 6.98 -4.89
N GLU A 719 -46.32 7.30 -4.14
CA GLU A 719 -46.89 8.65 -4.11
C GLU A 719 -45.92 9.75 -3.71
N THR A 720 -45.07 9.49 -2.70
CA THR A 720 -44.10 10.47 -2.22
C THR A 720 -43.02 10.86 -3.22
N PHE A 721 -42.54 9.94 -4.04
CA PHE A 721 -41.54 10.24 -5.09
C PHE A 721 -42.17 11.02 -6.22
N ARG A 722 -43.34 10.60 -6.71
CA ARG A 722 -44.09 11.29 -7.77
C ARG A 722 -44.38 12.73 -7.37
N ASP A 723 -44.81 12.98 -6.13
CA ASP A 723 -45.17 14.32 -5.68
C ASP A 723 -43.95 15.22 -5.54
N ARG A 724 -42.83 14.72 -5.06
CA ARG A 724 -41.53 15.45 -5.06
C ARG A 724 -41.06 15.76 -6.48
N LEU A 725 -41.13 14.78 -7.39
CA LEU A 725 -40.74 14.98 -8.77
C LEU A 725 -41.66 16.00 -9.45
N LYS A 726 -42.97 15.92 -9.22
CA LYS A 726 -43.96 16.85 -9.72
C LYS A 726 -43.71 18.27 -9.22
N THR A 727 -43.54 18.43 -7.90
CA THR A 727 -43.24 19.73 -7.26
C THR A 727 -41.97 20.34 -7.84
N TRP A 728 -40.95 19.54 -8.05
CA TRP A 728 -39.70 19.98 -8.62
C TRP A 728 -39.80 20.31 -10.11
N MET A 729 -40.54 19.49 -10.86
CA MET A 729 -40.90 19.80 -12.28
C MET A 729 -41.70 21.09 -12.40
N ASP A 730 -42.65 21.29 -11.53
CA ASP A 730 -43.48 22.51 -11.51
C ASP A 730 -42.60 23.76 -11.20
N VAL A 731 -41.60 23.64 -10.32
CA VAL A 731 -40.62 24.72 -10.06
C VAL A 731 -39.69 24.98 -11.22
N LEU A 732 -39.25 23.93 -11.93
CA LEU A 732 -38.40 24.05 -13.12
C LEU A 732 -39.13 24.69 -14.32
N PHE A 733 -40.39 24.38 -14.49
CA PHE A 733 -41.21 24.83 -15.63
C PHE A 733 -42.05 26.08 -15.32
N ALA A 734 -42.14 26.48 -14.06
CA ALA A 734 -42.85 27.70 -13.65
C ALA A 734 -42.10 29.00 -13.96
N SER A 735 -40.89 28.93 -14.45
CA SER A 735 -40.15 30.15 -14.75
C SER A 735 -40.17 30.50 -16.22
N LYS A 736 -40.70 31.65 -16.47
CA LYS A 736 -40.63 32.56 -17.64
C LYS A 736 -41.92 32.76 -18.40
N THR A 737 -42.96 33.11 -17.68
CA THR A 737 -43.89 34.14 -18.20
C THR A 737 -43.48 35.47 -17.52
N PRO A 738 -43.15 36.52 -18.29
CA PRO A 738 -42.91 37.83 -17.66
C PRO A 738 -44.20 38.24 -16.96
N ALA A 739 -44.11 38.59 -15.70
CA ALA A 739 -45.21 39.21 -14.95
C ALA A 739 -45.63 40.49 -15.70
N VAL A 740 -46.74 40.39 -16.41
CA VAL A 740 -47.50 41.57 -16.87
C VAL A 740 -48.02 42.22 -15.59
N ALA A 741 -47.48 43.40 -15.27
CA ALA A 741 -47.98 44.22 -14.18
C ALA A 741 -49.47 44.46 -14.36
N PRO A 742 -50.30 44.33 -13.29
CA PRO A 742 -51.73 44.63 -13.40
C PRO A 742 -51.88 46.10 -13.61
N ARG A 743 -52.46 46.48 -14.78
CA ARG A 743 -52.96 47.82 -15.07
C ARG A 743 -54.09 48.10 -14.11
N ALA A 744 -54.00 49.20 -13.38
CA ALA A 744 -55.02 49.77 -12.57
C ALA A 744 -56.32 49.99 -13.37
N PRO A 745 -57.52 49.65 -12.88
CA PRO A 745 -58.76 50.02 -13.53
C PRO A 745 -59.15 51.49 -13.22
N ALA A 746 -59.55 52.21 -14.27
CA ALA A 746 -60.08 53.57 -14.23
C ALA A 746 -61.42 53.68 -13.55
N HIS A 747 -61.63 54.82 -12.95
CA HIS A 747 -62.85 55.35 -12.27
C HIS A 747 -64.18 55.13 -12.94
N ALA A 748 -65.24 54.88 -12.17
CA ALA A 748 -66.50 55.62 -12.10
C ALA A 748 -67.59 54.82 -11.40
N PRO A 749 -68.78 55.43 -10.92
CA PRO A 749 -68.91 56.37 -9.85
C PRO A 749 -69.92 55.88 -8.75
N ALA A 750 -70.00 56.72 -7.73
CA ALA A 750 -70.70 56.54 -6.47
C ALA A 750 -72.20 56.32 -6.56
N SER A 751 -72.77 55.55 -5.59
CA SER A 751 -74.07 55.87 -4.97
C SER A 751 -74.19 55.31 -3.54
N ARG A 752 -74.82 56.09 -2.77
CA ARG A 752 -75.01 56.26 -1.34
C ARG A 752 -75.63 55.10 -0.58
N ALA A 753 -75.34 55.07 0.70
CA ALA A 753 -76.12 54.99 1.91
C ALA A 753 -75.95 53.77 2.78
N GLY A 754 -75.72 54.00 4.07
CA GLY A 754 -76.20 53.30 5.27
C GLY A 754 -75.05 52.83 6.20
N GLY A 755 -74.78 53.63 7.21
CA GLY A 755 -73.90 53.23 8.33
C GLY A 755 -74.66 52.44 9.38
N PRO A 756 -74.19 52.40 10.60
CA PRO A 756 -72.96 51.85 11.12
C PRO A 756 -73.28 50.72 12.16
N VAL A 757 -72.23 50.01 12.62
CA VAL A 757 -72.12 49.60 14.05
C VAL A 757 -70.84 48.70 14.26
N VAL A 758 -69.92 49.24 14.99
CA VAL A 758 -69.12 48.75 16.13
C VAL A 758 -68.33 47.45 16.06
N ALA A 759 -66.97 47.64 16.15
CA ALA A 759 -65.97 46.68 16.64
C ALA A 759 -66.23 46.35 18.14
N PRO A 760 -65.64 45.31 18.69
CA PRO A 760 -64.28 45.41 19.25
C PRO A 760 -63.47 44.10 19.21
N THR A 761 -62.13 44.26 19.20
CA THR A 761 -61.08 43.44 19.75
C THR A 761 -61.09 43.38 21.27
N PRO A 762 -60.47 42.50 22.09
CA PRO A 762 -59.20 41.89 21.99
C PRO A 762 -59.05 40.45 22.59
N ALA A 763 -57.81 39.89 22.45
CA ALA A 763 -57.25 38.74 23.19
C ALA A 763 -57.17 38.98 24.73
N PRO A 764 -56.72 38.07 25.64
CA PRO A 764 -55.73 36.93 25.51
C PRO A 764 -55.97 35.77 26.54
N ALA A 765 -55.00 34.86 26.60
CA ALA A 765 -54.52 34.08 27.75
C ALA A 765 -54.97 32.63 28.01
N GLU A 766 -53.94 31.77 28.06
CA GLU A 766 -53.75 30.50 28.78
C GLU A 766 -54.26 30.53 30.25
N PRO A 767 -54.18 29.49 31.11
CA PRO A 767 -53.73 28.10 31.02
C PRO A 767 -54.53 27.09 31.92
N THR A 768 -53.93 25.91 32.17
CA THR A 768 -54.01 24.95 33.30
C THR A 768 -55.04 23.83 33.24
N GLU A 769 -54.63 22.68 33.47
CA GLU A 769 -54.23 21.68 34.44
C GLU A 769 -54.98 20.33 34.34
N VAL A 770 -54.22 19.31 34.72
CA VAL A 770 -54.48 17.87 34.93
C VAL A 770 -55.16 17.63 36.26
N PRO A 771 -55.56 16.47 36.79
CA PRO A 771 -55.96 15.10 36.41
C PRO A 771 -57.24 14.63 37.15
N PRO A 772 -57.56 13.40 37.70
CA PRO A 772 -56.94 12.08 37.66
C PRO A 772 -57.91 10.86 37.58
N SER A 773 -57.23 9.64 37.47
CA SER A 773 -57.51 8.42 38.32
C SER A 773 -58.55 7.37 37.96
N SER A 774 -58.01 6.13 38.16
CA SER A 774 -58.63 4.89 38.68
C SER A 774 -59.33 4.00 37.63
N GLY A 775 -59.22 2.71 37.63
CA GLY A 775 -58.68 1.73 38.49
C GLY A 775 -59.07 0.33 38.03
N VAL A 776 -58.43 -0.64 38.62
CA VAL A 776 -58.85 -2.01 38.91
C VAL A 776 -58.57 -3.13 37.89
N ALA A 777 -57.63 -3.99 38.30
CA ALA A 777 -57.44 -5.42 37.88
C ALA A 777 -58.60 -6.28 38.50
N PRO A 778 -58.68 -7.62 38.24
CA PRO A 778 -57.70 -8.58 38.70
C PRO A 778 -57.54 -9.92 37.96
N ALA A 779 -56.43 -10.59 38.31
CA ALA A 779 -56.25 -12.00 38.76
C ALA A 779 -56.29 -13.16 37.74
N GLY A 780 -55.34 -13.98 37.75
CA GLY A 780 -55.12 -15.33 38.30
C GLY A 780 -54.07 -16.08 37.57
N ALA A 781 -53.00 -16.41 38.21
CA ALA A 781 -52.59 -17.67 38.88
C ALA A 781 -52.21 -18.78 37.86
N ALA A 782 -51.17 -19.56 37.94
CA ALA A 782 -50.22 -20.01 38.94
C ALA A 782 -49.06 -20.75 38.27
N ALA A 783 -47.96 -20.72 38.81
CA ALA A 783 -47.03 -21.58 39.55
C ALA A 783 -46.16 -22.44 38.64
N ALA A 784 -44.95 -22.78 38.90
CA ALA A 784 -43.96 -22.74 39.94
C ALA A 784 -42.61 -23.24 39.42
N SER A 785 -41.61 -22.92 40.01
CA SER A 785 -40.39 -23.40 40.66
C SER A 785 -39.19 -23.46 39.76
N GLY A 786 -38.01 -23.16 40.13
CA GLY A 786 -37.36 -22.82 41.35
C GLY A 786 -35.84 -22.79 41.21
N ARG A 787 -35.23 -22.02 42.06
CA ARG A 787 -33.87 -22.00 42.59
C ARG A 787 -32.82 -21.13 41.96
N ARG A 788 -32.61 -20.02 42.68
CA ARG A 788 -31.36 -19.24 42.90
C ARG A 788 -30.43 -19.97 43.87
N PRO A 789 -29.17 -19.52 44.12
CA PRO A 789 -28.87 -18.21 44.67
C PRO A 789 -27.50 -17.58 44.19
N ARG A 790 -27.45 -16.21 44.20
CA ARG A 790 -26.68 -15.28 45.03
C ARG A 790 -25.16 -15.24 44.83
N HIS A 791 -24.45 -14.12 44.69
CA HIS A 791 -24.30 -12.81 45.37
C HIS A 791 -23.39 -11.94 44.52
N ARG A 792 -23.28 -10.66 44.56
CA ARG A 792 -23.37 -9.41 45.33
C ARG A 792 -22.98 -8.26 44.40
N ALA A 793 -23.72 -7.30 44.16
CA ALA A 793 -23.99 -5.96 44.65
C ALA A 793 -22.79 -5.02 44.89
N ARG A 794 -22.94 -3.85 44.24
CA ARG A 794 -22.67 -2.44 44.66
C ARG A 794 -21.61 -1.76 43.77
N ARG A 795 -21.72 -0.52 43.27
CA ARG A 795 -22.56 0.65 43.62
C ARG A 795 -22.55 1.62 42.43
N ARG A 796 -23.65 2.27 42.19
CA ARG A 796 -23.80 3.54 41.42
C ARG A 796 -23.52 4.73 42.34
N LEU A 797 -23.07 5.89 41.77
CA LEU A 797 -23.58 7.25 41.99
C LEU A 797 -22.66 8.29 41.28
N PRO A 798 -23.00 9.60 41.12
CA PRO A 798 -23.68 10.09 39.92
C PRO A 798 -23.02 11.34 39.30
N CYS A 799 -23.60 11.80 38.17
CA CYS A 799 -23.37 13.09 37.52
C CYS A 799 -23.56 14.32 38.43
N ARG A 800 -22.70 15.35 38.24
CA ARG A 800 -23.12 16.74 38.46
C ARG A 800 -22.64 17.64 37.32
N ARG A 801 -23.59 18.26 36.66
CA ARG A 801 -23.47 19.52 35.89
C ARG A 801 -23.22 20.67 36.87
N ILE A 802 -22.39 21.61 36.45
CA ILE A 802 -22.50 23.03 36.82
C ILE A 802 -22.15 23.86 35.59
N SER A 803 -23.06 24.75 35.25
CA SER A 803 -23.00 25.75 34.22
C SER A 803 -22.73 27.14 34.82
N ARG A 804 -22.20 28.08 34.00
CA ARG A 804 -22.22 29.55 34.07
C ARG A 804 -21.17 30.17 35.03
N ALA A 805 -20.58 31.32 34.78
CA ALA A 805 -20.81 32.44 33.84
C ALA A 805 -19.63 33.38 33.88
N CYS A 806 -19.50 34.13 32.77
CA CYS A 806 -19.12 35.54 32.59
C CYS A 806 -17.89 36.14 33.28
N SER A 807 -17.02 36.70 32.57
CA SER A 807 -16.75 38.10 32.15
C SER A 807 -15.31 38.52 32.27
N ALA A 808 -14.86 39.02 31.18
CA ALA A 808 -13.97 40.18 30.93
C ALA A 808 -12.77 40.47 31.85
N SER A 809 -11.57 40.36 31.26
CA SER A 809 -10.70 41.56 31.07
C SER A 809 -9.38 41.24 30.39
N ARG A 810 -9.11 41.96 29.37
CA ARG A 810 -7.88 42.45 28.74
C ARG A 810 -6.55 42.22 29.49
N ARG A 811 -5.57 41.70 28.80
CA ARG A 811 -4.33 42.29 28.26
C ARG A 811 -3.21 41.25 28.07
N CYS A 812 -2.73 41.24 26.85
CA CYS A 812 -1.35 41.34 26.34
C CYS A 812 -0.25 40.36 26.77
N TRP A 813 0.49 39.98 25.74
CA TRP A 813 1.84 39.41 25.63
C TRP A 813 1.82 37.86 25.63
N GLY A 814 2.35 37.10 24.69
CA GLY A 814 3.16 37.40 23.51
C GLY A 814 3.83 36.07 23.13
N LEU A 815 3.87 35.75 21.85
CA LEU A 815 4.74 34.87 21.10
C LEU A 815 4.72 33.33 21.33
N PRO A 816 4.49 32.58 20.26
CA PRO A 816 4.79 31.16 20.19
C PRO A 816 6.22 30.93 19.67
N VAL A 817 6.98 30.09 20.37
CA VAL A 817 8.30 29.62 19.92
C VAL A 817 8.11 28.44 18.96
N ALA A 818 8.31 28.73 17.69
CA ALA A 818 8.51 27.71 16.65
C ALA A 818 10.00 27.38 16.63
N VAL A 819 10.36 26.17 17.01
CA VAL A 819 11.73 25.63 16.86
C VAL A 819 11.87 25.05 15.45
N ALA A 820 12.45 25.84 14.56
CA ALA A 820 12.93 25.41 13.26
C ALA A 820 14.40 25.00 13.41
N LEU A 821 14.69 23.73 13.32
CA LEU A 821 16.06 23.21 13.19
C LEU A 821 16.58 23.52 11.78
N ARG A 822 17.36 24.58 11.66
CA ARG A 822 18.21 24.85 10.50
C ARG A 822 19.54 24.09 10.64
N TRP A 823 19.79 23.21 9.70
CA TRP A 823 21.11 22.67 9.43
C TRP A 823 22.01 23.79 8.86
N ARG A 824 23.09 24.11 9.57
CA ARG A 824 24.19 24.93 9.06
C ARG A 824 25.23 24.00 8.42
N SER A 825 25.47 24.20 7.14
CA SER A 825 26.66 23.72 6.44
C SER A 825 27.87 24.64 6.77
N PRO A 826 29.07 24.14 6.96
CA PRO A 826 30.26 24.97 7.16
C PRO A 826 30.76 25.49 5.81
N ARG A 827 30.89 26.83 5.70
CA ARG A 827 31.57 27.50 4.60
C ARG A 827 33.08 27.25 4.69
N ILE A 828 33.62 26.64 3.66
CA ILE A 828 35.06 26.59 3.40
C ILE A 828 35.47 27.93 2.74
N ARG A 829 36.33 28.66 3.41
CA ARG A 829 36.98 29.85 2.90
C ARG A 829 37.99 29.44 1.81
N SER A 830 37.80 29.90 0.60
CA SER A 830 38.79 29.89 -0.48
C SER A 830 39.82 31.00 -0.24
N ARG A 831 41.08 30.64 -0.02
CA ARG A 831 42.22 31.54 -0.20
C ARG A 831 42.65 31.46 -1.65
N ARG A 832 42.64 32.62 -2.33
CA ARG A 832 43.33 32.86 -3.60
C ARG A 832 44.83 32.97 -3.34
N PRO A 833 45.65 32.46 -4.23
CA PRO A 833 47.00 33.00 -4.43
C PRO A 833 47.11 33.72 -5.80
N SER A 834 47.90 34.76 -5.72
CA SER A 834 48.23 35.81 -6.65
C SER A 834 48.86 35.32 -7.95
N ARG A 835 48.62 36.16 -8.98
CA ARG A 835 49.22 36.13 -10.30
C ARG A 835 50.76 36.25 -10.24
N ARG A 836 51.46 35.39 -11.00
CA ARG A 836 52.75 35.78 -11.63
C ARG A 836 52.70 35.43 -13.13
N ARG A 837 52.84 36.48 -13.92
CA ARG A 837 53.16 36.46 -15.36
C ARG A 837 54.54 35.88 -15.56
N ILE A 838 54.72 35.00 -16.56
CA ILE A 838 55.93 34.86 -17.35
C ILE A 838 55.56 34.58 -18.81
N ARG A 839 56.33 35.26 -19.65
CA ARG A 839 56.22 35.50 -21.09
C ARG A 839 56.43 34.28 -21.97
N ARG A 840 55.68 34.34 -23.08
CA ARG A 840 55.98 33.85 -24.46
C ARG A 840 57.38 33.29 -24.75
N LYS A 841 57.41 32.13 -25.47
CA LYS A 841 58.14 32.08 -26.79
C LYS A 841 57.50 31.00 -27.68
N SER A 842 57.33 31.40 -28.89
CA SER A 842 56.87 30.76 -30.12
C SER A 842 57.85 29.71 -30.68
N ARG A 843 57.38 28.71 -31.40
CA ARG A 843 57.65 28.38 -32.80
C ARG A 843 57.43 26.87 -33.05
N CYS A 844 56.58 26.69 -33.98
CA CYS A 844 56.76 26.12 -35.36
C CYS A 844 56.63 24.63 -35.55
N SER A 845 55.55 24.28 -36.21
CA SER A 845 55.45 23.48 -37.46
C SER A 845 55.93 22.03 -37.46
N ARG A 846 55.06 21.04 -37.80
CA ARG A 846 55.02 20.32 -39.11
C ARG A 846 54.08 19.13 -39.03
N ARG A 847 53.05 19.20 -39.88
CA ARG A 847 52.59 18.22 -40.86
C ARG A 847 52.39 16.76 -40.45
N ARG A 848 51.15 16.40 -40.74
CA ARG A 848 50.58 15.06 -41.03
C ARG A 848 51.48 14.15 -41.86
N PRO A 849 51.17 12.81 -41.91
CA PRO A 849 50.07 12.31 -42.75
C PRO A 849 49.28 11.12 -42.20
N ARG A 850 48.07 10.93 -42.76
CA ARG A 850 47.30 9.70 -42.78
C ARG A 850 48.00 8.61 -43.63
N PRO A 851 47.64 7.32 -43.44
CA PRO A 851 47.29 6.47 -44.58
C PRO A 851 45.93 5.77 -44.34
N THR A 852 44.98 5.96 -45.22
CA THR A 852 44.50 5.15 -46.39
C THR A 852 44.16 3.68 -46.17
N ILE A 853 42.89 3.43 -46.46
CA ILE A 853 42.19 2.16 -46.67
C ILE A 853 42.76 1.41 -47.90
N PRO A 854 42.54 0.08 -47.99
CA PRO A 854 41.96 -0.42 -49.22
C PRO A 854 40.79 -1.41 -49.04
N ARG A 855 39.74 -1.17 -49.83
CA ARG A 855 38.85 -2.23 -50.35
C ARG A 855 39.51 -2.85 -51.60
N PRO A 856 39.19 -4.14 -51.94
CA PRO A 856 38.57 -4.44 -53.23
C PRO A 856 37.41 -5.46 -53.09
N ALA A 857 36.43 -5.35 -53.86
CA ALA A 857 36.05 -5.55 -55.23
C ALA A 857 35.26 -6.87 -55.45
N THR A 858 34.09 -6.70 -55.82
CA THR A 858 33.10 -7.37 -56.66
C THR A 858 33.48 -8.64 -57.38
N ALA A 859 32.62 -9.67 -57.41
CA ALA A 859 32.23 -10.48 -58.51
C ALA A 859 30.81 -11.00 -58.50
N ARG A 860 30.13 -10.77 -59.62
CA ARG A 860 28.78 -11.23 -60.00
C ARG A 860 28.78 -12.69 -60.41
N ALA A 861 27.69 -13.44 -60.27
CA ALA A 861 26.98 -14.25 -61.27
C ALA A 861 25.76 -14.91 -60.63
N ARG A 862 24.58 -14.54 -60.97
CA ARG A 862 23.55 -15.13 -61.86
C ARG A 862 23.49 -16.67 -61.83
N ASN A 863 22.37 -17.29 -61.33
CA ASN A 863 21.33 -17.92 -62.19
C ASN A 863 20.33 -18.73 -61.31
N THR A 864 19.08 -18.43 -61.43
CA THR A 864 17.96 -19.37 -61.36
C THR A 864 17.94 -20.25 -62.61
N PRO A 865 17.17 -21.39 -62.73
CA PRO A 865 15.79 -21.63 -62.31
C PRO A 865 15.35 -23.10 -62.05
N ARG A 866 14.07 -23.21 -61.61
CA ARG A 866 13.02 -24.22 -61.94
C ARG A 866 12.95 -25.59 -61.26
N ARG A 867 11.80 -25.77 -60.56
CA ARG A 867 10.76 -26.83 -60.71
C ARG A 867 11.15 -28.30 -60.61
N ARG A 868 10.50 -29.07 -59.72
CA ARG A 868 9.40 -30.07 -59.89
C ARG A 868 9.23 -30.88 -58.63
N ARG A 869 8.00 -30.89 -58.08
CA ARG A 869 7.01 -31.97 -57.90
C ARG A 869 7.53 -33.42 -57.92
N SER A 870 7.18 -34.15 -56.83
CA SER A 870 6.43 -35.45 -56.78
C SER A 870 6.44 -35.95 -55.33
N ARG A 871 5.29 -36.06 -54.68
CA ARG A 871 4.35 -37.18 -54.58
C ARG A 871 4.93 -38.45 -53.90
N ALA A 872 4.25 -38.69 -52.73
CA ALA A 872 3.69 -39.98 -52.27
C ALA A 872 4.68 -41.00 -51.70
N THR A 873 4.46 -41.46 -50.51
CA THR A 873 3.52 -42.53 -50.12
C THR A 873 3.74 -42.85 -48.62
N ASP A 874 2.64 -42.95 -47.92
CA ASP A 874 2.47 -43.76 -46.69
C ASP A 874 2.54 -45.28 -47.08
N PRO A 875 2.77 -46.33 -46.25
CA PRO A 875 1.88 -46.61 -45.13
C PRO A 875 2.47 -47.43 -43.90
N ALA A 876 1.71 -47.43 -42.86
CA ALA A 876 1.28 -48.55 -42.02
C ALA A 876 2.07 -49.06 -40.80
N ARG A 877 1.31 -48.99 -39.70
CA ARG A 877 1.07 -50.03 -38.66
C ARG A 877 2.18 -50.47 -37.69
N GLY A 878 1.83 -50.41 -36.41
CA GLY A 878 2.42 -51.25 -35.38
C GLY A 878 2.02 -50.80 -33.96
N ALA A 879 0.92 -51.30 -33.47
CA ALA A 879 0.51 -51.26 -32.08
C ALA A 879 1.52 -51.96 -31.16
N TYR A 880 1.66 -51.52 -29.89
CA TYR A 880 1.55 -52.42 -28.72
C TYR A 880 1.32 -51.59 -27.42
N ARG A 881 0.40 -52.10 -26.66
CA ARG A 881 0.01 -51.77 -25.29
C ARG A 881 1.15 -52.05 -24.31
N SER A 882 1.19 -51.29 -23.22
CA SER A 882 1.01 -51.81 -21.86
C SER A 882 1.21 -50.73 -20.79
N ARG A 883 0.22 -50.58 -19.93
CA ARG A 883 0.37 -50.09 -18.53
C ARG A 883 0.93 -51.26 -17.67
N PRO A 884 1.54 -51.05 -16.50
CA PRO A 884 0.75 -50.73 -15.29
C PRO A 884 1.41 -49.78 -14.26
N ARG A 885 0.54 -49.23 -13.47
CA ARG A 885 0.50 -49.00 -12.00
C ARG A 885 1.78 -49.27 -11.18
N PHE A 886 2.20 -48.26 -10.45
CA PHE A 886 2.08 -48.21 -8.97
C PHE A 886 2.04 -46.70 -8.60
#